data_7868a624cd68ebb85b568a3c7b190311
#
_entry.id   7868a624cd68ebb85b568a3c7b190311
#
_cell.length_a   1.000
_cell.length_b   1.000
_cell.length_c   1.000
_cell.angle_alpha   90.00
_cell.angle_beta   90.00
_cell.angle_gamma   90.00
#
_symmetry.space_group_name_H-M   'P 1'
#
loop_
_entity.id
_entity.type
_entity.pdbx_description
1 polymer ?
#
loop_
_entity_poly.entity_id
_entity_poly.type
_entity_poly.pdbx_seq_one_letter_code
_entity_poly.pdbx_strand_id
1 'polypeptide(L)'
;MAVPEGAQPAVDDLDFDGALDIFWPVAGTSGAGLLAAGLPTRTPITFGALEGASGPMLVREIDAPDPYGALALEVLQIQNGELIAQSPDVSTLAPNKIGQAIYLKFIGKKDNRQGVGAVVEVRSGNVYRRIYWRGRSEVVGIGQQKWADVIRVTWPNGVVQQELDVEEGVAIMLDNPSFGEQPEGLIGSCPFLYTWNGETFEFISDVLGITPLGLPLAPGMLVPPDHDEYVLVRGDQLKVDANGELVMQFTEELREVTYLDRVRLDVIDHPEGTDIYPNERFAFPPFPEPHVHTVSRIAQPKKVTGSDGRDWTAELQGNDMHHPAPFERLAGQFLGLAEPHWLELEFDPADLAGAKLIRLVATGWFFWSDASVNVAAAGTPGIDFVPPTLEVQNADGQWVPAGPPLGFPAGKTKTMVIDITSMIPKGNPRFRISSTLELYWDSILLAVCDDDAEFKTTSLEPVSSDLWSRGFSEPIMPDRQDMPLFFDWSKTTEEPRWDQHPGLYTRYGAVDELLETIDDRYVIMGSGDALTLHFDATALPAVPEGYTRDYLVFLDGWAKDRDPNTYEALEVEPLPFHGMSGYPYRADESFPDSAEMQAWRKEWNTRPSHRWIVPLSTERETQWVREAISKLKASERGGR
;
A
#
# COMPACT_ATOMS: atom_id res chain seq x y z
N MET A 1 -43.06 -22.80 -21.35
CA MET A 1 -43.22 -23.39 -20.02
C MET A 1 -43.69 -22.27 -19.10
N ALA A 2 -44.77 -22.46 -18.33
CA ALA A 2 -45.23 -21.44 -17.39
C ALA A 2 -44.27 -21.42 -16.19
N VAL A 3 -43.76 -20.24 -15.84
CA VAL A 3 -42.92 -20.07 -14.65
C VAL A 3 -43.78 -20.32 -13.41
N PRO A 4 -43.39 -21.17 -12.47
CA PRO A 4 -44.13 -21.41 -11.24
C PRO A 4 -44.28 -20.11 -10.44
N GLU A 5 -45.45 -19.89 -9.86
CA GLU A 5 -45.74 -18.72 -9.04
C GLU A 5 -44.78 -18.68 -7.82
N GLY A 6 -44.01 -17.58 -7.67
CA GLY A 6 -43.04 -17.43 -6.60
C GLY A 6 -41.61 -17.95 -6.87
N ALA A 7 -41.36 -18.56 -8.04
CA ALA A 7 -40.01 -18.98 -8.39
C ALA A 7 -39.17 -17.76 -8.80
N GLN A 8 -38.02 -17.56 -8.15
CA GLN A 8 -37.07 -16.54 -8.55
C GLN A 8 -36.12 -17.13 -9.61
N PRO A 9 -35.80 -16.37 -10.68
CA PRO A 9 -34.83 -16.80 -11.66
C PRO A 9 -33.43 -16.85 -11.04
N ALA A 10 -32.65 -17.83 -11.42
CA ALA A 10 -31.23 -17.87 -11.23
C ALA A 10 -30.55 -17.62 -12.57
N VAL A 11 -29.37 -17.04 -12.54
CA VAL A 11 -28.57 -16.70 -13.73
C VAL A 11 -27.18 -17.29 -13.53
N ASP A 12 -26.75 -18.15 -14.45
CA ASP A 12 -25.42 -18.74 -14.46
C ASP A 12 -25.10 -19.20 -15.89
N ASP A 13 -23.84 -19.50 -16.17
CA ASP A 13 -23.38 -20.10 -17.41
C ASP A 13 -23.37 -21.62 -17.24
N LEU A 14 -24.48 -22.25 -17.61
CA LEU A 14 -24.72 -23.66 -17.27
C LEU A 14 -23.96 -24.65 -18.12
N ASP A 15 -23.66 -24.28 -19.37
CA ASP A 15 -22.95 -25.13 -20.33
C ASP A 15 -21.55 -24.61 -20.63
N PHE A 16 -21.10 -23.57 -19.89
CA PHE A 16 -19.80 -22.92 -20.04
C PHE A 16 -19.52 -22.35 -21.45
N ASP A 17 -20.59 -22.05 -22.22
CA ASP A 17 -20.46 -21.50 -23.55
C ASP A 17 -20.07 -20.02 -23.60
N GLY A 18 -20.02 -19.40 -22.40
CA GLY A 18 -19.68 -17.99 -22.23
C GLY A 18 -20.88 -17.04 -22.26
N ALA A 19 -22.09 -17.53 -22.47
CA ALA A 19 -23.32 -16.80 -22.29
C ALA A 19 -23.93 -17.05 -20.92
N LEU A 20 -24.71 -16.10 -20.40
CA LEU A 20 -25.45 -16.31 -19.16
C LEU A 20 -26.79 -16.95 -19.47
N ASP A 21 -27.06 -18.09 -18.86
CA ASP A 21 -28.34 -18.75 -18.90
C ASP A 21 -29.27 -18.23 -17.82
N ILE A 22 -30.55 -18.08 -18.16
CA ILE A 22 -31.59 -17.77 -17.17
C ILE A 22 -32.40 -19.00 -16.95
N PHE A 23 -32.40 -19.54 -15.73
CA PHE A 23 -33.19 -20.69 -15.39
C PHE A 23 -34.05 -20.45 -14.14
N TRP A 24 -35.19 -21.13 -14.08
CA TRP A 24 -36.01 -21.12 -12.91
C TRP A 24 -35.90 -22.48 -12.21
N PRO A 25 -35.41 -22.51 -10.95
CA PRO A 25 -35.45 -23.73 -10.19
C PRO A 25 -36.94 -24.14 -10.07
N VAL A 26 -37.29 -25.25 -10.70
CA VAL A 26 -38.67 -25.75 -10.67
C VAL A 26 -38.95 -26.25 -9.26
N ALA A 27 -39.79 -25.55 -8.54
CA ALA A 27 -40.39 -26.06 -7.32
C ALA A 27 -41.42 -27.15 -7.69
N GLY A 28 -40.91 -28.26 -8.19
CA GLY A 28 -41.68 -29.50 -8.22
C GLY A 28 -41.57 -30.16 -6.86
N THR A 29 -42.48 -31.03 -6.54
CA THR A 29 -42.46 -31.87 -5.32
C THR A 29 -41.13 -32.58 -5.12
N SER A 30 -40.33 -32.76 -6.18
CA SER A 30 -38.97 -33.29 -6.17
C SER A 30 -37.89 -32.24 -5.81
N GLY A 31 -38.05 -30.96 -6.14
CA GLY A 31 -37.11 -29.90 -5.77
C GLY A 31 -37.18 -29.53 -4.29
N ALA A 32 -38.39 -29.53 -3.72
CA ALA A 32 -38.57 -29.44 -2.27
C ALA A 32 -38.00 -30.68 -1.56
N GLY A 33 -38.05 -31.86 -2.22
CA GLY A 33 -37.47 -33.10 -1.76
C GLY A 33 -35.94 -33.06 -1.74
N LEU A 34 -35.30 -32.39 -2.68
CA LEU A 34 -33.85 -32.21 -2.72
C LEU A 34 -33.35 -31.31 -1.59
N LEU A 35 -34.03 -30.21 -1.31
CA LEU A 35 -33.72 -29.32 -0.18
C LEU A 35 -34.07 -29.97 1.17
N ALA A 36 -35.16 -30.83 1.21
CA ALA A 36 -35.57 -31.54 2.41
C ALA A 36 -34.76 -32.82 2.66
N ALA A 37 -34.06 -33.37 1.67
CA ALA A 37 -33.27 -34.59 1.81
C ALA A 37 -31.87 -34.36 2.46
N GLY A 38 -31.66 -33.21 3.09
CA GLY A 38 -30.45 -32.97 3.89
C GLY A 38 -29.16 -32.85 3.07
N LEU A 39 -29.25 -32.42 1.83
CA LEU A 39 -28.05 -32.00 1.08
C LEU A 39 -27.37 -30.88 1.87
N PRO A 40 -26.08 -30.99 2.14
CA PRO A 40 -25.37 -29.94 2.84
C PRO A 40 -25.60 -28.62 2.11
N THR A 41 -26.05 -27.59 2.84
CA THR A 41 -26.43 -26.26 2.34
C THR A 41 -25.26 -25.47 1.73
N ARG A 42 -24.12 -26.12 1.49
CA ARG A 42 -22.87 -25.53 1.07
C ARG A 42 -22.44 -25.89 -0.35
N THR A 43 -23.15 -26.68 -1.08
CA THR A 43 -22.72 -27.13 -2.41
C THR A 43 -23.41 -26.29 -3.47
N PRO A 44 -22.69 -25.57 -4.33
CA PRO A 44 -23.25 -24.91 -5.49
C PRO A 44 -23.83 -25.99 -6.42
N ILE A 45 -25.01 -25.74 -6.95
CA ILE A 45 -25.64 -26.59 -7.93
C ILE A 45 -25.46 -25.92 -9.26
N THR A 46 -24.66 -26.52 -10.13
CA THR A 46 -24.50 -26.09 -11.51
C THR A 46 -25.35 -26.94 -12.41
N PHE A 47 -26.06 -26.35 -13.34
CA PHE A 47 -26.92 -27.06 -14.31
C PHE A 47 -26.19 -27.07 -15.65
N GLY A 48 -26.09 -28.23 -16.28
CA GLY A 48 -25.53 -28.38 -17.62
C GLY A 48 -26.53 -29.09 -18.55
N ALA A 49 -26.54 -28.73 -19.82
CA ALA A 49 -27.24 -29.45 -20.87
C ALA A 49 -26.29 -30.41 -21.56
N LEU A 50 -26.52 -31.72 -21.45
CA LEU A 50 -25.77 -32.72 -22.20
C LEU A 50 -26.50 -33.08 -23.48
N GLU A 51 -25.80 -33.11 -24.61
CA GLU A 51 -26.37 -33.51 -25.88
C GLU A 51 -26.77 -35.00 -25.86
N GLY A 52 -28.04 -35.29 -26.18
CA GLY A 52 -28.58 -36.63 -26.16
C GLY A 52 -29.28 -37.02 -24.87
N ALA A 53 -29.28 -36.20 -23.83
CA ALA A 53 -30.04 -36.43 -22.62
C ALA A 53 -31.52 -36.05 -22.85
N SER A 54 -32.44 -36.89 -22.41
CA SER A 54 -33.90 -36.68 -22.55
C SER A 54 -34.47 -35.71 -21.50
N GLY A 55 -33.62 -34.89 -20.84
CA GLY A 55 -34.05 -33.90 -19.84
C GLY A 55 -32.89 -33.14 -19.22
N PRO A 56 -33.19 -32.11 -18.41
CA PRO A 56 -32.19 -31.32 -17.73
C PRO A 56 -31.37 -32.17 -16.75
N MET A 57 -30.06 -31.93 -16.72
CA MET A 57 -29.12 -32.56 -15.79
C MET A 57 -28.66 -31.59 -14.76
N LEU A 58 -28.45 -32.08 -13.55
CA LEU A 58 -27.94 -31.35 -12.42
C LEU A 58 -26.52 -31.84 -12.10
N VAL A 59 -25.55 -30.96 -12.05
CA VAL A 59 -24.19 -31.32 -11.63
C VAL A 59 -23.97 -30.74 -10.24
N ARG A 60 -23.58 -31.58 -9.30
CA ARG A 60 -23.22 -31.14 -7.96
C ARG A 60 -21.80 -31.54 -7.62
N GLU A 61 -21.16 -30.68 -6.86
CA GLU A 61 -19.90 -31.00 -6.18
C GLU A 61 -20.22 -31.95 -5.01
N ILE A 62 -19.49 -33.03 -4.88
CA ILE A 62 -19.55 -33.92 -3.72
C ILE A 62 -18.20 -33.81 -2.97
N ASP A 63 -18.27 -33.79 -1.64
CA ASP A 63 -17.08 -33.89 -0.80
C ASP A 63 -16.38 -35.22 -1.09
N ALA A 64 -15.30 -35.14 -1.86
CA ALA A 64 -14.45 -36.30 -2.07
C ALA A 64 -13.47 -36.40 -0.89
N PRO A 65 -13.21 -37.62 -0.39
CA PRO A 65 -12.22 -37.82 0.68
C PRO A 65 -10.78 -37.76 0.15
N ASP A 66 -10.52 -36.94 -0.86
CA ASP A 66 -9.18 -36.78 -1.42
C ASP A 66 -8.42 -35.69 -0.63
N PRO A 67 -7.29 -36.03 -0.02
CA PRO A 67 -6.46 -35.09 0.71
C PRO A 67 -5.84 -33.98 -0.18
N TYR A 68 -5.90 -34.13 -1.50
CA TYR A 68 -5.41 -33.14 -2.47
C TYR A 68 -6.50 -32.24 -3.04
N GLY A 69 -7.77 -32.37 -2.58
CA GLY A 69 -8.84 -31.44 -2.92
C GLY A 69 -9.38 -31.58 -4.35
N ALA A 70 -9.23 -32.75 -4.95
CA ALA A 70 -9.85 -33.03 -6.26
C ALA A 70 -11.36 -32.90 -6.17
N LEU A 71 -11.97 -32.12 -7.07
CA LEU A 71 -13.40 -31.99 -7.22
C LEU A 71 -13.99 -33.31 -7.70
N ALA A 72 -14.85 -33.92 -6.90
CA ALA A 72 -15.71 -34.97 -7.39
C ALA A 72 -17.06 -34.38 -7.80
N LEU A 73 -17.43 -34.57 -9.05
CA LEU A 73 -18.69 -34.12 -9.60
C LEU A 73 -19.67 -35.31 -9.71
N GLU A 74 -20.84 -35.15 -9.22
CA GLU A 74 -21.93 -36.10 -9.42
C GLU A 74 -22.96 -35.51 -10.39
N VAL A 75 -23.23 -36.24 -11.47
CA VAL A 75 -24.24 -35.84 -12.44
C VAL A 75 -25.56 -36.52 -12.07
N LEU A 76 -26.59 -35.71 -11.90
CA LEU A 76 -27.93 -36.15 -11.57
C LEU A 76 -28.85 -35.90 -12.77
N GLN A 77 -29.51 -36.92 -13.28
CA GLN A 77 -30.49 -36.78 -14.34
C GLN A 77 -31.90 -36.87 -13.79
N ILE A 78 -32.79 -36.01 -14.24
CA ILE A 78 -34.23 -36.11 -13.90
C ILE A 78 -34.91 -37.06 -14.89
N GLN A 79 -35.27 -38.24 -14.41
CA GLN A 79 -36.06 -39.21 -15.17
C GLN A 79 -37.39 -39.45 -14.47
N ASN A 80 -38.49 -39.25 -15.20
CA ASN A 80 -39.87 -39.44 -14.66
C ASN A 80 -40.15 -38.66 -13.36
N GLY A 81 -39.51 -37.52 -13.14
CA GLY A 81 -39.67 -36.71 -11.94
C GLY A 81 -38.80 -37.11 -10.75
N GLU A 82 -37.96 -38.13 -10.90
CA GLU A 82 -36.98 -38.55 -9.90
C GLU A 82 -35.57 -38.21 -10.32
N LEU A 83 -34.73 -37.80 -9.36
CA LEU A 83 -33.30 -37.55 -9.56
C LEU A 83 -32.55 -38.89 -9.47
N ILE A 84 -31.94 -39.28 -10.57
CA ILE A 84 -31.13 -40.50 -10.63
C ILE A 84 -29.67 -40.09 -10.77
N ALA A 85 -28.85 -40.48 -9.78
CA ALA A 85 -27.40 -40.31 -9.87
C ALA A 85 -26.85 -41.20 -10.99
N GLN A 86 -26.18 -40.59 -11.95
CA GLN A 86 -25.44 -41.31 -12.96
C GLN A 86 -23.96 -41.11 -12.68
N SER A 87 -23.18 -42.17 -12.62
CA SER A 87 -21.72 -42.05 -12.70
C SER A 87 -21.40 -41.45 -14.07
N PRO A 88 -20.79 -40.27 -14.13
CA PRO A 88 -20.50 -39.67 -15.42
C PRO A 88 -19.49 -40.56 -16.15
N ASP A 89 -19.93 -41.20 -17.22
CA ASP A 89 -19.00 -41.61 -18.24
C ASP A 89 -18.64 -40.31 -19.02
N VAL A 90 -17.64 -39.63 -18.53
CA VAL A 90 -17.18 -38.34 -19.11
C VAL A 90 -16.84 -38.47 -20.59
N SER A 91 -16.63 -39.70 -21.07
CA SER A 91 -16.36 -40.01 -22.47
C SER A 91 -17.58 -39.83 -23.38
N THR A 92 -18.81 -39.80 -22.84
CA THR A 92 -20.05 -39.58 -23.61
C THR A 92 -20.49 -38.15 -23.71
N LEU A 93 -19.82 -37.23 -23.01
CA LEU A 93 -20.06 -35.82 -23.18
C LEU A 93 -19.55 -35.42 -24.56
N ALA A 94 -20.43 -34.92 -25.42
CA ALA A 94 -20.03 -34.48 -26.76
C ALA A 94 -19.01 -33.31 -26.61
N PRO A 95 -17.74 -33.53 -26.94
CA PRO A 95 -16.66 -32.58 -26.58
C PRO A 95 -16.75 -31.23 -27.29
N ASN A 96 -17.70 -31.07 -28.21
CA ASN A 96 -17.79 -29.92 -29.10
C ASN A 96 -18.87 -28.88 -28.70
N LYS A 97 -19.57 -29.07 -27.59
CA LYS A 97 -20.64 -28.16 -27.14
C LYS A 97 -20.55 -27.73 -25.68
N ILE A 98 -19.69 -28.35 -24.92
CA ILE A 98 -19.40 -27.91 -23.55
C ILE A 98 -18.29 -26.89 -23.64
N GLY A 99 -18.48 -25.72 -23.06
CA GLY A 99 -17.47 -24.70 -22.94
C GLY A 99 -16.31 -25.14 -22.03
N GLN A 100 -15.25 -24.40 -22.07
CA GLN A 100 -14.10 -24.56 -21.17
C GLN A 100 -14.34 -23.75 -19.90
N ALA A 101 -13.68 -24.12 -18.82
CA ALA A 101 -13.81 -23.42 -17.55
C ALA A 101 -12.46 -23.33 -16.82
N ILE A 102 -12.34 -22.32 -16.01
CA ILE A 102 -11.24 -22.15 -15.04
C ILE A 102 -11.79 -22.28 -13.62
N TYR A 103 -10.94 -22.75 -12.73
CA TYR A 103 -11.27 -22.91 -11.32
C TYR A 103 -10.54 -21.85 -10.51
N LEU A 104 -11.27 -21.06 -9.71
CA LEU A 104 -10.71 -19.98 -8.91
C LEU A 104 -10.77 -20.30 -7.42
N LYS A 105 -9.67 -20.06 -6.72
CA LYS A 105 -9.54 -20.10 -5.27
C LYS A 105 -8.56 -19.02 -4.83
N PHE A 106 -8.92 -18.24 -3.81
CA PHE A 106 -8.09 -17.16 -3.31
C PHE A 106 -7.70 -17.35 -1.84
N ILE A 107 -6.50 -16.87 -1.50
CA ILE A 107 -5.96 -16.82 -0.15
C ILE A 107 -5.53 -15.39 0.13
N GLY A 108 -6.28 -14.69 1.00
CA GLY A 108 -5.90 -13.37 1.48
C GLY A 108 -4.77 -13.46 2.51
N LYS A 109 -3.84 -12.54 2.44
CA LYS A 109 -2.73 -12.37 3.39
C LYS A 109 -2.92 -11.12 4.25
N LYS A 110 -3.23 -10.00 3.62
CA LYS A 110 -3.50 -8.71 4.26
C LYS A 110 -5.00 -8.50 4.51
N ASP A 111 -5.84 -9.11 3.70
CA ASP A 111 -7.29 -9.17 3.89
C ASP A 111 -7.70 -10.46 4.64
N ASN A 112 -9.00 -10.71 4.68
CA ASN A 112 -9.50 -11.96 5.23
C ASN A 112 -9.00 -13.16 4.41
N ARG A 113 -8.71 -14.27 5.08
CA ARG A 113 -8.09 -15.46 4.48
C ARG A 113 -8.80 -16.03 3.27
N GLN A 114 -10.10 -15.83 3.17
CA GLN A 114 -10.91 -16.34 2.08
C GLN A 114 -11.15 -15.31 0.98
N GLY A 115 -10.61 -14.08 1.10
CA GLY A 115 -10.78 -12.99 0.15
C GLY A 115 -12.22 -12.49 0.00
N VAL A 116 -13.10 -12.74 0.99
CA VAL A 116 -14.52 -12.35 0.93
C VAL A 116 -14.62 -10.84 0.70
N GLY A 117 -15.39 -10.45 -0.32
CA GLY A 117 -15.56 -9.06 -0.71
C GLY A 117 -14.70 -8.63 -1.89
N ALA A 118 -13.73 -9.46 -2.31
CA ALA A 118 -12.99 -9.19 -3.54
C ALA A 118 -13.92 -9.17 -4.76
N VAL A 119 -13.53 -8.38 -5.76
CA VAL A 119 -14.17 -8.37 -7.08
C VAL A 119 -13.26 -9.07 -8.07
N VAL A 120 -13.78 -10.09 -8.75
CA VAL A 120 -13.03 -10.86 -9.74
C VAL A 120 -13.61 -10.58 -11.11
N GLU A 121 -12.75 -10.22 -12.05
CA GLU A 121 -13.08 -10.01 -13.44
C GLU A 121 -12.31 -11.00 -14.29
N VAL A 122 -13.02 -11.76 -15.13
CA VAL A 122 -12.44 -12.74 -16.05
C VAL A 122 -12.83 -12.35 -17.47
N ARG A 123 -11.85 -12.25 -18.35
CA ARG A 123 -12.06 -12.09 -19.78
C ARG A 123 -11.43 -13.24 -20.54
N SER A 124 -12.16 -13.77 -21.52
CA SER A 124 -11.70 -14.79 -22.44
C SER A 124 -12.35 -14.56 -23.80
N GLY A 125 -11.60 -13.99 -24.76
CA GLY A 125 -12.15 -13.53 -26.03
C GLY A 125 -13.30 -12.52 -25.83
N ASN A 126 -14.50 -12.91 -26.24
CA ASN A 126 -15.71 -12.09 -26.07
C ASN A 126 -16.46 -12.39 -24.76
N VAL A 127 -16.02 -13.36 -23.98
CA VAL A 127 -16.61 -13.67 -22.70
C VAL A 127 -16.06 -12.74 -21.63
N TYR A 128 -16.94 -12.12 -20.86
CA TYR A 128 -16.57 -11.32 -19.70
C TYR A 128 -17.43 -11.70 -18.52
N ARG A 129 -16.81 -11.96 -17.38
CA ARG A 129 -17.47 -12.26 -16.11
C ARG A 129 -16.99 -11.32 -15.04
N ARG A 130 -17.90 -10.88 -14.18
CA ARG A 130 -17.59 -10.14 -12.98
C ARG A 130 -18.27 -10.81 -11.79
N ILE A 131 -17.48 -11.22 -10.81
CA ILE A 131 -17.90 -12.01 -9.68
C ILE A 131 -17.60 -11.23 -8.40
N TYR A 132 -18.59 -11.13 -7.51
CA TYR A 132 -18.35 -10.67 -6.14
C TYR A 132 -18.00 -11.88 -5.30
N TRP A 133 -16.73 -11.95 -4.90
CA TRP A 133 -16.18 -13.15 -4.26
C TRP A 133 -16.76 -13.39 -2.88
N ARG A 134 -17.21 -14.61 -2.62
CA ARG A 134 -17.89 -15.03 -1.39
C ARG A 134 -17.04 -15.93 -0.50
N GLY A 135 -15.73 -16.03 -0.75
CA GLY A 135 -14.79 -16.79 0.06
C GLY A 135 -14.80 -18.30 -0.18
N ARG A 136 -15.40 -18.75 -1.27
CA ARG A 136 -15.40 -20.15 -1.70
C ARG A 136 -14.89 -20.27 -3.12
N SER A 137 -14.34 -21.44 -3.43
CA SER A 137 -13.90 -21.74 -4.78
C SER A 137 -15.07 -21.66 -5.77
N GLU A 138 -14.82 -21.13 -6.95
CA GLU A 138 -15.80 -20.98 -8.02
C GLU A 138 -15.24 -21.48 -9.35
N VAL A 139 -16.13 -22.05 -10.18
CA VAL A 139 -15.82 -22.44 -11.56
C VAL A 139 -16.38 -21.37 -12.47
N VAL A 140 -15.55 -20.86 -13.38
CA VAL A 140 -15.90 -19.76 -14.29
C VAL A 140 -15.79 -20.25 -15.73
N GLY A 141 -16.92 -20.26 -16.44
CA GLY A 141 -16.99 -20.60 -17.85
C GLY A 141 -16.26 -19.56 -18.71
N ILE A 142 -15.44 -20.03 -19.65
CA ILE A 142 -14.65 -19.19 -20.58
C ILE A 142 -15.01 -19.44 -22.04
N GLY A 143 -16.13 -20.08 -22.31
CA GLY A 143 -16.61 -20.42 -23.64
C GLY A 143 -15.75 -21.49 -24.31
N GLN A 144 -15.48 -21.33 -25.60
CA GLN A 144 -14.65 -22.26 -26.37
C GLN A 144 -13.16 -21.89 -26.38
N GLN A 145 -12.76 -20.96 -25.54
CA GLN A 145 -11.37 -20.52 -25.45
C GLN A 145 -10.54 -21.51 -24.64
N LYS A 146 -9.24 -21.61 -24.94
CA LYS A 146 -8.32 -22.49 -24.21
C LYS A 146 -7.70 -21.84 -22.96
N TRP A 147 -7.90 -20.55 -22.80
CA TRP A 147 -7.35 -19.75 -21.70
C TRP A 147 -8.27 -18.59 -21.38
N ALA A 148 -8.22 -18.10 -20.15
CA ALA A 148 -8.66 -16.77 -19.82
C ALA A 148 -7.56 -15.79 -20.21
N ASP A 149 -7.90 -14.81 -21.04
CA ASP A 149 -6.96 -13.79 -21.48
C ASP A 149 -6.48 -12.94 -20.30
N VAL A 150 -7.39 -12.58 -19.40
CA VAL A 150 -7.11 -11.85 -18.16
C VAL A 150 -7.99 -12.33 -17.04
N ILE A 151 -7.38 -12.51 -15.87
CA ILE A 151 -8.09 -12.59 -14.59
C ILE A 151 -7.59 -11.43 -13.73
N ARG A 152 -8.49 -10.53 -13.33
CA ARG A 152 -8.18 -9.41 -12.45
C ARG A 152 -8.96 -9.57 -11.15
N VAL A 153 -8.25 -9.49 -10.03
CA VAL A 153 -8.81 -9.51 -8.68
C VAL A 153 -8.57 -8.15 -8.04
N THR A 154 -9.65 -7.47 -7.67
CA THR A 154 -9.58 -6.30 -6.79
C THR A 154 -9.90 -6.77 -5.38
N TRP A 155 -8.89 -6.82 -4.53
CA TRP A 155 -9.02 -7.24 -3.13
C TRP A 155 -9.79 -6.21 -2.29
N PRO A 156 -10.40 -6.57 -1.15
CA PRO A 156 -11.16 -5.63 -0.32
C PRO A 156 -10.35 -4.39 0.13
N ASN A 157 -9.05 -4.56 0.34
CA ASN A 157 -8.14 -3.46 0.69
C ASN A 157 -7.71 -2.60 -0.51
N GLY A 158 -8.30 -2.80 -1.70
CA GLY A 158 -8.04 -2.02 -2.90
C GLY A 158 -6.88 -2.52 -3.77
N VAL A 159 -6.10 -3.52 -3.33
CA VAL A 159 -5.03 -4.13 -4.15
C VAL A 159 -5.63 -4.73 -5.41
N VAL A 160 -5.04 -4.42 -6.56
CA VAL A 160 -5.38 -5.01 -7.85
C VAL A 160 -4.29 -5.99 -8.26
N GLN A 161 -4.68 -7.23 -8.50
CA GLN A 161 -3.82 -8.31 -8.95
C GLN A 161 -4.31 -8.83 -10.29
N GLN A 162 -3.42 -9.07 -11.24
CA GLN A 162 -3.77 -9.53 -12.58
C GLN A 162 -2.93 -10.72 -12.99
N GLU A 163 -3.57 -11.68 -13.70
CA GLU A 163 -2.91 -12.78 -14.37
C GLU A 163 -3.35 -12.83 -15.82
N LEU A 164 -2.41 -13.11 -16.69
CA LEU A 164 -2.61 -13.15 -18.13
C LEU A 164 -2.47 -14.57 -18.66
N ASP A 165 -3.25 -14.91 -19.71
CA ASP A 165 -3.13 -16.15 -20.45
C ASP A 165 -3.24 -17.42 -19.61
N VAL A 166 -4.19 -17.46 -18.67
CA VAL A 166 -4.42 -18.59 -17.78
C VAL A 166 -5.11 -19.72 -18.55
N GLU A 167 -4.43 -20.88 -18.70
CA GLU A 167 -4.92 -22.01 -19.47
C GLU A 167 -6.17 -22.66 -18.85
N GLU A 168 -7.02 -23.26 -19.73
CA GLU A 168 -8.16 -24.07 -19.31
C GLU A 168 -7.78 -25.23 -18.39
N GLY A 169 -8.63 -25.60 -17.47
CA GLY A 169 -8.43 -26.73 -16.56
C GLY A 169 -7.27 -26.56 -15.59
N VAL A 170 -6.51 -25.49 -15.70
CA VAL A 170 -5.63 -25.06 -14.63
C VAL A 170 -6.55 -24.50 -13.56
N ALA A 171 -6.89 -25.35 -12.60
CA ALA A 171 -7.23 -24.83 -11.30
C ALA A 171 -6.12 -23.84 -10.98
N ILE A 172 -6.45 -22.58 -10.74
CA ILE A 172 -5.55 -21.69 -10.03
C ILE A 172 -5.50 -22.31 -8.64
N MET A 173 -4.66 -23.32 -8.55
CA MET A 173 -4.56 -24.20 -7.40
C MET A 173 -3.52 -23.60 -6.46
N LEU A 174 -3.66 -24.03 -5.24
CA LEU A 174 -2.73 -23.84 -4.12
C LEU A 174 -1.22 -23.96 -4.47
N ASP A 175 -0.87 -24.46 -5.63
CA ASP A 175 0.52 -24.68 -6.06
C ASP A 175 1.06 -23.60 -7.00
N ASN A 176 0.25 -22.59 -7.37
CA ASN A 176 0.75 -21.37 -8.00
C ASN A 176 0.71 -20.22 -7.00
N PRO A 177 1.79 -20.04 -6.22
CA PRO A 177 1.82 -19.05 -5.14
C PRO A 177 1.72 -17.59 -5.65
N SER A 178 1.86 -17.36 -6.95
CA SER A 178 1.86 -16.02 -7.51
C SER A 178 0.46 -15.41 -7.69
N PHE A 179 -0.59 -16.23 -7.84
CA PHE A 179 -1.93 -15.71 -8.10
C PHE A 179 -3.00 -16.07 -7.07
N GLY A 180 -2.97 -17.25 -6.51
CA GLY A 180 -3.93 -17.69 -5.48
C GLY A 180 -3.77 -16.93 -4.15
N GLU A 181 -2.67 -16.24 -3.96
CA GLU A 181 -2.34 -15.49 -2.77
C GLU A 181 -2.28 -13.99 -3.03
N GLN A 182 -2.78 -13.22 -2.07
CA GLN A 182 -2.65 -11.77 -2.10
C GLN A 182 -1.17 -11.38 -2.03
N PRO A 183 -0.68 -10.44 -2.88
CA PRO A 183 0.70 -9.98 -2.83
C PRO A 183 1.06 -9.35 -1.48
N GLU A 184 2.22 -9.71 -0.92
CA GLU A 184 2.73 -9.11 0.32
C GLU A 184 3.38 -7.74 0.10
N GLY A 185 3.97 -7.53 -1.06
CA GLY A 185 5.02 -6.55 -1.28
C GLY A 185 4.59 -5.11 -1.59
N LEU A 186 3.31 -4.84 -1.78
CA LEU A 186 2.84 -3.48 -2.08
C LEU A 186 2.19 -2.87 -0.86
N ILE A 187 2.99 -2.62 0.18
CA ILE A 187 2.52 -2.06 1.43
C ILE A 187 3.17 -0.71 1.63
N GLY A 188 2.36 0.22 1.90
CA GLY A 188 2.70 1.58 2.20
C GLY A 188 1.45 2.41 2.13
N SER A 189 1.50 3.58 2.66
CA SER A 189 0.39 4.50 2.73
C SER A 189 0.90 5.92 2.64
N CYS A 190 1.51 6.31 1.52
CA CYS A 190 1.97 7.71 1.45
C CYS A 190 2.35 8.06 0.02
N PRO A 191 2.12 9.28 -0.41
CA PRO A 191 2.66 9.76 -1.66
C PRO A 191 4.20 9.71 -1.61
N PHE A 192 4.82 9.54 -2.76
CA PHE A 192 6.27 9.51 -2.90
C PHE A 192 6.78 10.85 -3.39
N LEU A 193 7.87 11.31 -2.78
CA LEU A 193 8.62 12.48 -3.21
C LEU A 193 9.75 12.07 -4.14
N TYR A 194 9.77 12.65 -5.33
CA TYR A 194 10.86 12.60 -6.30
C TYR A 194 11.39 14.02 -6.56
N THR A 195 12.69 14.15 -6.71
CA THR A 195 13.36 15.43 -7.02
C THR A 195 14.25 15.32 -8.23
N TRP A 196 14.36 16.40 -9.00
CA TRP A 196 15.24 16.46 -10.16
C TRP A 196 16.69 16.65 -9.74
N ASN A 197 17.54 15.63 -9.93
CA ASN A 197 18.95 15.66 -9.53
C ASN A 197 19.91 16.23 -10.60
N GLY A 198 19.36 16.73 -11.71
CA GLY A 198 20.12 17.23 -12.86
C GLY A 198 20.16 16.28 -14.04
N GLU A 199 19.80 15.01 -13.85
CA GLU A 199 19.79 13.97 -14.88
C GLU A 199 18.43 13.25 -14.97
N THR A 200 17.85 12.92 -13.82
CA THR A 200 16.58 12.19 -13.70
C THR A 200 15.86 12.60 -12.41
N PHE A 201 14.60 12.21 -12.31
CA PHE A 201 13.88 12.24 -11.03
C PHE A 201 14.35 11.10 -10.13
N GLU A 202 14.86 11.46 -8.96
CA GLU A 202 15.36 10.54 -7.94
C GLU A 202 14.33 10.39 -6.83
N PHE A 203 14.11 9.16 -6.38
CA PHE A 203 13.26 8.88 -5.23
C PHE A 203 13.94 9.37 -3.94
N ILE A 204 13.23 10.16 -3.16
CA ILE A 204 13.72 10.69 -1.88
C ILE A 204 13.17 9.87 -0.71
N SER A 205 11.86 9.88 -0.53
CA SER A 205 11.14 9.16 0.52
C SER A 205 9.65 9.16 0.22
N ASP A 206 8.88 8.45 1.04
CA ASP A 206 7.45 8.70 1.18
C ASP A 206 7.21 9.91 2.09
N VAL A 207 6.05 10.53 1.95
CA VAL A 207 5.68 11.72 2.72
C VAL A 207 4.28 11.58 3.31
N LEU A 208 3.96 12.37 4.33
CA LEU A 208 2.69 12.34 5.08
C LEU A 208 2.44 11.01 5.84
N GLY A 209 3.46 10.17 6.00
CA GLY A 209 3.40 8.93 6.77
C GLY A 209 3.24 9.11 8.27
N ILE A 210 3.46 10.33 8.78
CA ILE A 210 3.22 10.70 10.17
C ILE A 210 1.78 11.12 10.43
N THR A 211 0.94 11.19 9.40
CA THR A 211 -0.40 11.76 9.42
C THR A 211 -1.55 10.79 9.11
N PRO A 212 -1.49 9.50 9.49
CA PRO A 212 -2.50 8.53 9.06
C PRO A 212 -3.86 8.82 9.69
N LEU A 213 -4.83 9.18 8.85
CA LEU A 213 -6.21 9.43 9.28
C LEU A 213 -6.92 8.12 9.60
N GLY A 214 -7.53 8.07 10.78
CA GLY A 214 -8.39 6.95 11.18
C GLY A 214 -7.67 5.65 11.48
N LEU A 215 -6.33 5.64 11.58
CA LEU A 215 -5.54 4.45 11.86
C LEU A 215 -5.76 3.94 13.30
N PRO A 216 -6.31 2.73 13.51
CA PRO A 216 -6.38 2.13 14.83
C PRO A 216 -5.05 1.49 15.24
N LEU A 217 -4.67 1.66 16.49
CA LEU A 217 -3.65 0.83 17.17
C LEU A 217 -4.28 -0.38 17.85
N ALA A 218 -5.50 -0.21 18.33
CA ALA A 218 -6.32 -1.24 18.95
C ALA A 218 -7.80 -0.84 18.81
N PRO A 219 -8.75 -1.77 19.02
CA PRO A 219 -10.15 -1.45 19.02
C PRO A 219 -10.50 -0.26 19.94
N GLY A 220 -11.01 0.82 19.35
CA GLY A 220 -11.36 2.06 20.07
C GLY A 220 -10.16 2.95 20.45
N MET A 221 -8.97 2.65 19.99
CA MET A 221 -7.77 3.46 20.20
C MET A 221 -7.17 3.85 18.84
N LEU A 222 -7.36 5.10 18.45
CA LEU A 222 -6.89 5.64 17.18
C LEU A 222 -5.60 6.43 17.37
N VAL A 223 -4.77 6.46 16.32
CA VAL A 223 -3.63 7.37 16.23
C VAL A 223 -4.17 8.79 16.08
N PRO A 224 -3.79 9.75 16.94
CA PRO A 224 -4.11 11.14 16.70
C PRO A 224 -3.46 11.62 15.39
N PRO A 225 -4.20 12.32 14.50
CA PRO A 225 -3.64 12.81 13.26
C PRO A 225 -2.68 13.98 13.53
N ASP A 226 -1.53 13.94 12.86
CA ASP A 226 -0.60 15.04 12.70
C ASP A 226 -0.74 15.59 11.29
N HIS A 227 -0.35 16.81 10.98
CA HIS A 227 -0.61 17.42 9.66
C HIS A 227 0.60 18.05 8.99
N ASP A 228 1.70 18.27 9.70
CA ASP A 228 2.87 18.90 9.14
C ASP A 228 4.08 17.96 9.13
N GLU A 229 4.84 17.98 8.04
CA GLU A 229 6.04 17.17 7.88
C GLU A 229 7.15 17.97 7.20
N TYR A 230 8.38 17.76 7.65
CA TYR A 230 9.61 18.28 7.04
C TYR A 230 10.44 17.13 6.49
N VAL A 231 10.68 17.13 5.19
CA VAL A 231 11.48 16.11 4.51
C VAL A 231 12.80 16.67 4.04
N LEU A 232 13.90 16.04 4.49
CA LEU A 232 15.24 16.42 4.08
C LEU A 232 15.55 15.94 2.66
N VAL A 233 16.04 16.87 1.82
CA VAL A 233 16.56 16.58 0.49
C VAL A 233 17.99 17.11 0.42
N ARG A 234 18.96 16.24 0.11
CA ARG A 234 20.37 16.63 0.04
C ARG A 234 20.63 17.48 -1.21
N GLY A 235 21.64 18.34 -1.11
CA GLY A 235 21.97 19.25 -2.19
C GLY A 235 22.45 18.59 -3.49
N ASP A 236 22.81 17.32 -3.48
CA ASP A 236 23.10 16.53 -4.68
C ASP A 236 21.84 15.89 -5.29
N GLN A 237 20.78 15.71 -4.52
CA GLN A 237 19.51 15.12 -4.94
C GLN A 237 18.54 16.12 -5.59
N LEU A 238 18.73 17.43 -5.41
CA LEU A 238 17.90 18.47 -6.01
C LEU A 238 18.77 19.53 -6.70
N LYS A 239 18.67 19.61 -8.02
CA LYS A 239 19.48 20.51 -8.86
C LYS A 239 18.60 21.43 -9.68
N VAL A 240 19.15 22.61 -9.97
CA VAL A 240 18.51 23.57 -10.84
C VAL A 240 18.47 23.03 -12.28
N ASP A 241 17.32 23.09 -12.89
CA ASP A 241 17.10 22.66 -14.28
C ASP A 241 17.56 23.73 -15.30
N ALA A 242 17.34 23.46 -16.60
CA ALA A 242 17.72 24.36 -17.67
C ALA A 242 16.92 25.70 -17.68
N ASN A 243 15.81 25.78 -16.98
CA ASN A 243 14.96 26.97 -16.87
C ASN A 243 15.32 27.83 -15.66
N GLY A 244 16.22 27.37 -14.81
CA GLY A 244 16.56 28.03 -13.55
C GLY A 244 15.66 27.65 -12.38
N GLU A 245 14.98 26.51 -12.45
CA GLU A 245 13.99 26.03 -11.48
C GLU A 245 14.48 24.79 -10.75
N LEU A 246 14.06 24.65 -9.49
CA LEU A 246 14.13 23.41 -8.73
C LEU A 246 12.79 22.69 -8.92
N VAL A 247 12.83 21.43 -9.33
CA VAL A 247 11.63 20.68 -9.68
C VAL A 247 11.48 19.44 -8.82
N MET A 248 10.28 19.23 -8.29
CA MET A 248 9.92 18.01 -7.55
C MET A 248 8.55 17.50 -7.95
N GLN A 249 8.31 16.22 -7.65
CA GLN A 249 7.03 15.57 -7.90
C GLN A 249 6.59 14.77 -6.68
N PHE A 250 5.30 14.89 -6.36
CA PHE A 250 4.61 13.93 -5.51
C PHE A 250 3.81 12.98 -6.39
N THR A 251 3.93 11.66 -6.14
CA THR A 251 3.21 10.64 -6.91
C THR A 251 2.45 9.71 -5.98
N GLU A 252 1.24 9.36 -6.38
CA GLU A 252 0.40 8.41 -5.66
C GLU A 252 0.58 7.00 -6.23
N GLU A 253 1.57 6.29 -5.72
CA GLU A 253 1.93 4.95 -6.18
C GLU A 253 1.14 3.84 -5.47
N LEU A 254 0.49 4.18 -4.36
CA LEU A 254 -0.16 3.24 -3.46
C LEU A 254 -1.67 3.52 -3.33
N ARG A 255 -2.30 3.03 -2.28
CA ARG A 255 -3.78 2.98 -2.12
C ARG A 255 -4.37 4.11 -1.28
N GLU A 256 -3.76 5.27 -1.29
CA GLU A 256 -4.21 6.39 -0.48
C GLU A 256 -5.06 7.39 -1.23
N VAL A 257 -5.69 8.25 -0.44
CA VAL A 257 -6.08 9.59 -0.81
C VAL A 257 -5.31 10.59 0.04
N THR A 258 -4.69 11.56 -0.61
CA THR A 258 -3.91 12.62 0.02
C THR A 258 -4.68 13.93 -0.06
N TYR A 259 -4.65 14.68 1.05
CA TYR A 259 -5.22 16.01 1.22
C TYR A 259 -4.07 16.96 1.51
N LEU A 260 -3.56 17.65 0.48
CA LEU A 260 -2.39 18.51 0.57
C LEU A 260 -2.84 19.97 0.61
N ASP A 261 -2.54 20.68 1.70
CA ASP A 261 -2.96 22.05 1.93
C ASP A 261 -1.85 23.06 1.60
N ARG A 262 -0.59 22.72 1.90
CA ARG A 262 0.55 23.58 1.60
C ARG A 262 1.82 22.81 1.27
N VAL A 263 2.61 23.38 0.37
CA VAL A 263 4.00 22.95 0.10
C VAL A 263 4.90 24.17 0.06
N ARG A 264 6.06 24.07 0.71
CA ARG A 264 7.12 25.10 0.70
C ARG A 264 8.48 24.42 0.66
N LEU A 265 9.43 25.02 -0.02
CA LEU A 265 10.82 24.58 -0.05
C LEU A 265 11.72 25.52 0.75
N ASP A 266 12.25 25.05 1.86
CA ASP A 266 13.22 25.77 2.67
C ASP A 266 14.64 25.40 2.21
N VAL A 267 15.36 26.34 1.64
CA VAL A 267 16.75 26.22 1.22
C VAL A 267 17.63 26.54 2.42
N ILE A 268 18.45 25.58 2.84
CA ILE A 268 19.27 25.67 4.04
C ILE A 268 20.75 25.72 3.67
N ASP A 269 21.39 26.87 3.87
CA ASP A 269 22.84 27.00 3.80
C ASP A 269 23.44 26.82 5.20
N HIS A 270 24.25 25.78 5.38
CA HIS A 270 24.87 25.44 6.66
C HIS A 270 26.38 25.21 6.53
N PRO A 271 27.18 25.32 7.61
CA PRO A 271 28.63 25.18 7.54
C PRO A 271 29.05 23.82 6.98
N GLU A 272 30.09 23.80 6.15
CA GLU A 272 30.73 22.56 5.70
C GLU A 272 31.16 21.71 6.89
N GLY A 273 30.92 20.37 6.80
CA GLY A 273 31.18 19.42 7.89
C GLY A 273 30.15 19.43 9.00
N THR A 274 29.02 20.13 8.79
CA THR A 274 27.83 20.06 9.64
C THR A 274 26.68 19.46 8.82
N ASP A 275 26.07 18.40 9.29
CA ASP A 275 24.82 17.88 8.73
C ASP A 275 23.63 18.58 9.37
N ILE A 276 22.52 18.60 8.62
CA ILE A 276 21.22 19.08 9.12
C ILE A 276 20.17 17.96 9.07
N TYR A 277 19.24 17.98 10.02
CA TYR A 277 18.12 17.05 10.08
C TYR A 277 16.87 17.75 10.64
N PRO A 278 15.67 17.52 10.08
CA PRO A 278 14.43 17.97 10.71
C PRO A 278 14.15 17.17 11.98
N ASN A 279 13.39 17.77 12.90
CA ASN A 279 12.91 17.10 14.10
C ASN A 279 11.65 16.29 13.78
N GLU A 280 11.80 15.28 12.90
CA GLU A 280 10.70 14.48 12.37
C GLU A 280 10.79 13.02 12.80
N ARG A 281 9.67 12.44 13.17
CA ARG A 281 9.48 11.02 13.42
C ARG A 281 8.00 10.71 13.66
N PHE A 282 7.59 9.50 13.44
CA PHE A 282 6.31 9.03 13.96
C PHE A 282 6.37 8.98 15.49
N ALA A 283 5.55 9.76 16.14
CA ALA A 283 5.44 9.82 17.60
C ALA A 283 3.98 10.06 18.02
N PHE A 284 3.68 9.68 19.27
CA PHE A 284 2.40 10.08 19.88
C PHE A 284 2.51 11.47 20.51
N PRO A 285 1.40 12.19 20.64
CA PRO A 285 1.41 13.51 21.27
C PRO A 285 2.13 13.55 22.64
N PRO A 286 2.90 14.62 22.94
CA PRO A 286 3.08 15.79 22.08
C PRO A 286 3.93 15.45 20.86
N PHE A 287 3.47 15.93 19.68
CA PHE A 287 4.24 15.75 18.45
C PHE A 287 5.57 16.49 18.50
N PRO A 288 6.57 16.10 17.68
CA PRO A 288 7.82 16.84 17.60
C PRO A 288 7.58 18.28 17.13
N GLU A 289 8.08 19.25 17.89
CA GLU A 289 8.01 20.65 17.46
C GLU A 289 8.92 20.89 16.26
N PRO A 290 8.53 21.70 15.26
CA PRO A 290 9.35 22.03 14.10
C PRO A 290 10.72 22.60 14.51
N HIS A 291 11.78 21.90 14.16
CA HIS A 291 13.15 22.30 14.48
C HIS A 291 14.15 21.69 13.48
N VAL A 292 15.22 22.40 13.17
CA VAL A 292 16.34 21.90 12.38
C VAL A 292 17.51 21.63 13.31
N HIS A 293 17.85 20.37 13.49
CA HIS A 293 19.04 19.97 14.22
C HIS A 293 20.28 20.11 13.36
N THR A 294 21.37 20.62 13.94
CA THR A 294 22.69 20.64 13.30
C THR A 294 23.60 19.64 13.99
N VAL A 295 24.33 18.85 13.20
CA VAL A 295 25.18 17.76 13.69
C VAL A 295 26.58 17.91 13.09
N SER A 296 27.55 18.30 13.90
CA SER A 296 28.95 18.52 13.47
C SER A 296 29.93 17.49 14.04
N ARG A 297 29.59 16.82 15.14
CA ARG A 297 30.41 15.81 15.78
C ARG A 297 29.60 14.55 16.09
N ILE A 298 30.02 13.44 15.50
CA ILE A 298 29.37 12.15 15.64
C ILE A 298 30.28 11.17 16.37
N ALA A 299 29.71 10.44 17.34
CA ALA A 299 30.27 9.23 17.91
C ALA A 299 29.61 8.02 17.28
N GLN A 300 30.40 7.10 16.76
CA GLN A 300 29.95 5.82 16.24
C GLN A 300 29.88 4.79 17.37
N PRO A 301 28.98 3.79 17.30
CA PRO A 301 28.95 2.70 18.26
C PRO A 301 30.25 1.91 18.18
N LYS A 302 30.85 1.64 19.34
CA LYS A 302 32.05 0.81 19.50
C LYS A 302 31.71 -0.67 19.37
N LYS A 303 30.50 -1.03 19.79
CA LYS A 303 29.98 -2.38 19.72
C LYS A 303 28.46 -2.34 19.67
N VAL A 304 27.88 -3.17 18.79
CA VAL A 304 26.44 -3.43 18.75
C VAL A 304 26.19 -4.92 18.79
N THR A 305 25.33 -5.36 19.72
CA THR A 305 24.91 -6.77 19.83
C THR A 305 23.41 -6.85 19.63
N GLY A 306 22.94 -7.71 18.73
CA GLY A 306 21.53 -7.97 18.53
C GLY A 306 20.95 -9.00 19.51
N SER A 307 19.63 -9.05 19.61
CA SER A 307 18.90 -10.08 20.37
C SER A 307 19.18 -11.50 19.88
N ASP A 308 19.60 -11.65 18.62
CA ASP A 308 20.08 -12.88 18.00
C ASP A 308 21.50 -13.30 18.44
N GLY A 309 22.17 -12.46 19.24
CA GLY A 309 23.53 -12.66 19.72
C GLY A 309 24.62 -12.32 18.71
N ARG A 310 24.30 -11.82 17.52
CA ARG A 310 25.26 -11.40 16.50
C ARG A 310 25.84 -10.03 16.80
N ASP A 311 27.03 -9.80 16.28
CA ASP A 311 27.68 -8.49 16.25
C ASP A 311 27.22 -7.75 14.97
N TRP A 312 26.58 -6.60 15.14
CA TRP A 312 26.03 -5.75 14.10
C TRP A 312 26.72 -4.38 14.06
N THR A 313 27.95 -4.30 14.57
CA THR A 313 28.65 -3.02 14.74
C THR A 313 28.93 -2.34 13.40
N ALA A 314 29.37 -3.10 12.40
CA ALA A 314 29.77 -2.54 11.11
C ALA A 314 28.56 -1.95 10.37
N GLU A 315 27.42 -2.63 10.44
CA GLU A 315 26.19 -2.28 9.73
C GLU A 315 25.51 -1.01 10.30
N LEU A 316 25.85 -0.61 11.53
CA LEU A 316 25.20 0.55 12.18
C LEU A 316 26.12 1.78 12.33
N GLN A 317 27.34 1.74 11.77
CA GLN A 317 28.28 2.86 11.85
C GLN A 317 28.12 3.91 10.76
N GLY A 318 27.27 3.67 9.74
CA GLY A 318 27.04 4.59 8.63
C GLY A 318 25.91 4.11 7.73
N ASN A 319 25.42 5.01 6.90
CA ASN A 319 24.33 4.70 5.96
C ASN A 319 24.89 3.98 4.72
N ASP A 320 24.69 2.67 4.64
CA ASP A 320 25.17 1.83 3.53
C ASP A 320 24.10 0.88 2.99
N MET A 321 22.86 1.05 3.46
CA MET A 321 21.69 0.25 3.13
C MET A 321 21.81 -1.24 3.53
N HIS A 322 22.65 -1.55 4.52
CA HIS A 322 22.73 -2.87 5.15
C HIS A 322 22.12 -2.80 6.55
N HIS A 323 20.94 -3.37 6.69
CA HIS A 323 20.14 -3.22 7.89
C HIS A 323 20.24 -4.46 8.78
N PRO A 324 20.64 -4.34 10.06
CA PRO A 324 20.45 -5.40 11.03
C PRO A 324 19.00 -5.85 11.12
N ALA A 325 18.79 -7.15 11.11
CA ALA A 325 17.49 -7.76 11.38
C ALA A 325 17.64 -8.80 12.51
N PRO A 326 17.85 -8.37 13.76
CA PRO A 326 18.04 -9.27 14.91
C PRO A 326 16.71 -9.85 15.42
N PHE A 327 15.77 -10.10 14.53
CA PHE A 327 14.40 -10.51 14.85
C PHE A 327 13.86 -11.54 13.85
N GLU A 328 12.89 -12.30 14.32
CA GLU A 328 12.03 -13.14 13.48
C GLU A 328 10.77 -12.34 13.14
N ARG A 329 10.45 -12.24 11.83
CA ARG A 329 9.24 -11.58 11.33
C ARG A 329 8.01 -12.41 11.67
N LEU A 330 6.95 -11.75 12.09
CA LEU A 330 5.66 -12.42 12.22
C LEU A 330 5.01 -12.56 10.83
N ALA A 331 4.30 -13.67 10.64
CA ALA A 331 3.73 -14.02 9.35
C ALA A 331 2.20 -13.78 9.30
N GLY A 332 1.66 -13.79 8.09
CA GLY A 332 0.23 -13.73 7.84
C GLY A 332 -0.38 -12.39 8.26
N GLN A 333 -1.38 -12.44 9.13
CA GLN A 333 -2.11 -11.25 9.59
C GLN A 333 -1.30 -10.29 10.49
N PHE A 334 -0.03 -10.59 10.77
CA PHE A 334 0.84 -9.78 11.63
C PHE A 334 2.03 -9.19 10.88
N LEU A 335 1.97 -9.13 9.55
CA LEU A 335 3.03 -8.54 8.72
C LEU A 335 3.32 -7.08 9.14
N GLY A 336 4.61 -6.75 9.28
CA GLY A 336 5.07 -5.48 9.83
C GLY A 336 5.35 -5.52 11.34
N LEU A 337 5.04 -6.65 11.99
CA LEU A 337 5.45 -6.94 13.36
C LEU A 337 6.49 -8.06 13.40
N ALA A 338 7.26 -8.07 14.47
CA ALA A 338 8.30 -9.05 14.74
C ALA A 338 8.20 -9.57 16.18
N GLU A 339 8.89 -10.67 16.46
CA GLU A 339 9.11 -11.10 17.84
C GLU A 339 9.85 -10.01 18.63
N PRO A 340 9.66 -9.93 19.96
CA PRO A 340 10.36 -8.94 20.77
C PRO A 340 11.87 -9.03 20.58
N HIS A 341 12.49 -7.94 20.20
CA HIS A 341 13.91 -7.87 19.87
C HIS A 341 14.55 -6.57 20.35
N TRP A 342 15.87 -6.55 20.30
CA TRP A 342 16.64 -5.39 20.71
C TRP A 342 18.01 -5.32 20.03
N LEU A 343 18.54 -4.10 19.97
CA LEU A 343 19.94 -3.78 19.67
C LEU A 343 20.56 -3.16 20.91
N GLU A 344 21.63 -3.75 21.40
CA GLU A 344 22.43 -3.22 22.52
C GLU A 344 23.64 -2.49 21.98
N LEU A 345 23.75 -1.21 22.28
CA LEU A 345 24.78 -0.31 21.77
C LEU A 345 25.73 0.09 22.91
N GLU A 346 27.02 0.04 22.63
CA GLU A 346 28.09 0.52 23.49
C GLU A 346 28.90 1.61 22.75
N PHE A 347 29.07 2.76 23.37
CA PHE A 347 29.89 3.86 22.84
C PHE A 347 31.14 4.06 23.70
N ASP A 348 32.18 4.72 23.15
CA ASP A 348 33.35 5.08 23.95
C ASP A 348 33.02 6.28 24.85
N PRO A 349 33.16 6.19 26.18
CA PRO A 349 32.93 7.33 27.07
C PRO A 349 33.80 8.56 26.74
N ALA A 350 34.96 8.35 26.09
CA ALA A 350 35.84 9.44 25.70
C ALA A 350 35.24 10.31 24.58
N ASP A 351 34.44 9.71 23.67
CA ASP A 351 33.79 10.45 22.59
C ASP A 351 32.68 11.37 23.11
N LEU A 352 32.11 11.02 24.28
CA LEU A 352 31.04 11.78 24.94
C LEU A 352 31.54 12.70 26.06
N ALA A 353 32.86 12.72 26.28
CA ALA A 353 33.43 13.50 27.38
C ALA A 353 33.17 14.99 27.20
N GLY A 354 32.61 15.63 28.22
CA GLY A 354 32.30 17.07 28.22
C GLY A 354 31.05 17.46 27.44
N ALA A 355 30.32 16.49 26.85
CA ALA A 355 29.07 16.77 26.16
C ALA A 355 28.01 17.34 27.09
N LYS A 356 27.41 18.46 26.71
CA LYS A 356 26.23 19.02 27.40
C LYS A 356 24.94 18.46 26.82
N LEU A 357 24.97 18.10 25.56
CA LEU A 357 23.84 17.59 24.80
C LEU A 357 24.28 16.36 24.00
N ILE A 358 23.52 15.29 24.12
CA ILE A 358 23.74 14.04 23.38
C ILE A 358 22.42 13.69 22.69
N ARG A 359 22.47 13.67 21.36
CA ARG A 359 21.31 13.31 20.54
C ARG A 359 21.56 11.97 19.86
N LEU A 360 20.56 11.10 19.89
CA LEU A 360 20.50 9.92 19.05
C LEU A 360 20.18 10.38 17.61
N VAL A 361 21.02 9.97 16.67
CA VAL A 361 20.80 10.16 15.21
C VAL A 361 20.62 8.77 14.64
N ALA A 362 19.40 8.41 14.34
CA ALA A 362 19.03 7.08 13.88
C ALA A 362 18.35 7.15 12.51
N THR A 363 18.96 6.47 11.53
CA THR A 363 18.46 6.38 10.17
C THR A 363 17.93 4.98 9.93
N GLY A 364 16.75 4.87 9.33
CA GLY A 364 16.16 3.57 9.04
C GLY A 364 14.81 3.68 8.36
N TRP A 365 14.16 2.55 8.17
CA TRP A 365 12.83 2.46 7.59
C TRP A 365 11.98 1.44 8.34
N PHE A 366 10.68 1.60 8.22
CA PHE A 366 9.68 0.79 8.89
C PHE A 366 8.85 0.00 7.88
N PHE A 367 8.73 -1.30 8.08
CA PHE A 367 7.77 -2.07 7.30
C PHE A 367 6.37 -1.84 7.88
N TRP A 368 5.53 -1.16 7.13
CA TRP A 368 4.25 -0.66 7.59
C TRP A 368 3.30 -1.75 8.12
N SER A 369 2.86 -1.64 9.37
CA SER A 369 1.73 -2.39 9.91
C SER A 369 0.45 -1.60 9.70
N ASP A 370 -0.44 -2.08 8.83
CA ASP A 370 -1.70 -1.40 8.55
C ASP A 370 -2.76 -1.60 9.65
N ALA A 371 -3.91 -0.95 9.49
CA ALA A 371 -5.01 -1.03 10.44
C ALA A 371 -5.47 -2.47 10.73
N SER A 372 -5.52 -3.31 9.69
CA SER A 372 -5.90 -4.72 9.83
C SER A 372 -4.90 -5.50 10.69
N VAL A 373 -3.61 -5.24 10.53
CA VAL A 373 -2.54 -5.84 11.36
C VAL A 373 -2.65 -5.39 12.81
N ASN A 374 -2.81 -4.07 13.04
CA ASN A 374 -2.89 -3.50 14.39
C ASN A 374 -4.09 -4.05 15.18
N VAL A 375 -5.26 -4.12 14.53
CA VAL A 375 -6.47 -4.70 15.14
C VAL A 375 -6.30 -6.19 15.42
N ALA A 376 -5.68 -6.94 14.51
CA ALA A 376 -5.40 -8.36 14.71
C ALA A 376 -4.42 -8.59 15.87
N ALA A 377 -3.35 -7.80 15.96
CA ALA A 377 -2.37 -7.85 17.05
C ALA A 377 -3.03 -7.56 18.40
N ALA A 378 -3.78 -6.46 18.49
CA ALA A 378 -4.49 -6.08 19.72
C ALA A 378 -5.53 -7.11 20.18
N GLY A 379 -6.07 -7.92 19.26
CA GLY A 379 -7.01 -9.02 19.56
C GLY A 379 -6.33 -10.35 19.88
N THR A 380 -4.99 -10.46 19.80
CA THR A 380 -4.27 -11.71 19.94
C THR A 380 -3.34 -11.69 21.15
N PRO A 381 -3.59 -12.50 22.20
CA PRO A 381 -2.74 -12.55 23.39
C PRO A 381 -1.28 -12.89 23.03
N GLY A 382 -0.34 -12.07 23.52
CA GLY A 382 1.10 -12.25 23.32
C GLY A 382 1.65 -11.63 22.06
N ILE A 383 0.83 -10.93 21.29
CA ILE A 383 1.26 -10.08 20.15
C ILE A 383 1.04 -8.63 20.58
N ASP A 384 2.12 -7.89 20.72
CA ASP A 384 2.08 -6.52 21.20
C ASP A 384 2.70 -5.56 20.18
N PHE A 385 2.14 -4.37 20.04
CA PHE A 385 2.72 -3.26 19.29
C PHE A 385 3.58 -2.43 20.26
N VAL A 386 4.88 -2.66 20.27
CA VAL A 386 5.82 -1.94 21.12
C VAL A 386 6.74 -1.08 20.24
N PRO A 387 6.57 0.25 20.25
CA PRO A 387 7.46 1.16 19.52
C PRO A 387 8.87 1.16 20.11
N PRO A 388 9.90 1.62 19.35
CA PRO A 388 11.27 1.69 19.83
C PRO A 388 11.39 2.37 21.19
N THR A 389 11.95 1.65 22.15
CA THR A 389 12.11 2.09 23.55
C THR A 389 13.58 2.01 23.94
N LEU A 390 14.14 3.10 24.44
CA LEU A 390 15.48 3.13 24.99
C LEU A 390 15.48 2.57 26.41
N GLU A 391 16.30 1.53 26.63
CA GLU A 391 16.45 0.87 27.93
C GLU A 391 17.88 1.01 28.45
N VAL A 392 18.02 1.15 29.76
CA VAL A 392 19.29 1.16 30.47
C VAL A 392 19.29 0.14 31.60
N GLN A 393 20.46 -0.28 32.02
CA GLN A 393 20.57 -1.19 33.17
C GLN A 393 20.37 -0.42 34.49
N ASN A 394 19.44 -0.92 35.32
CA ASN A 394 19.29 -0.46 36.71
C ASN A 394 20.42 -1.03 37.62
N ALA A 395 20.39 -0.70 38.91
CA ALA A 395 21.37 -1.15 39.88
C ALA A 395 21.43 -2.67 40.04
N ASP A 396 20.35 -3.38 39.72
CA ASP A 396 20.25 -4.85 39.80
C ASP A 396 20.66 -5.53 38.48
N GLY A 397 21.11 -4.75 37.51
CA GLY A 397 21.50 -5.24 36.18
C GLY A 397 20.34 -5.57 35.24
N GLN A 398 19.11 -5.19 35.60
CA GLN A 398 17.92 -5.39 34.74
C GLN A 398 17.79 -4.23 33.75
N TRP A 399 17.38 -4.55 32.53
CA TRP A 399 17.03 -3.56 31.51
C TRP A 399 15.67 -2.95 31.81
N VAL A 400 15.60 -1.63 31.86
CA VAL A 400 14.39 -0.87 32.17
C VAL A 400 14.30 0.34 31.25
N PRO A 401 13.08 0.74 30.84
CA PRO A 401 12.89 1.96 30.03
C PRO A 401 13.49 3.18 30.73
N ALA A 402 14.23 4.00 29.97
CA ALA A 402 14.89 5.22 30.47
C ALA A 402 14.08 6.49 30.21
N GLY A 403 12.99 6.37 29.45
CA GLY A 403 12.12 7.50 29.08
C GLY A 403 10.88 7.01 28.32
N PRO A 404 10.16 7.93 27.67
CA PRO A 404 9.06 7.58 26.78
C PRO A 404 9.59 6.84 25.52
N PRO A 405 8.71 6.20 24.75
CA PRO A 405 9.08 5.65 23.44
C PRO A 405 9.76 6.70 22.57
N LEU A 406 10.77 6.26 21.82
CA LEU A 406 11.58 7.16 20.97
C LEU A 406 10.79 7.67 19.74
N GLY A 407 9.70 6.97 19.35
CA GLY A 407 9.16 7.09 18.02
C GLY A 407 9.98 6.28 17.00
N PHE A 408 9.65 6.37 15.73
CA PHE A 408 10.33 5.65 14.66
C PHE A 408 10.25 6.42 13.33
N PRO A 409 11.13 6.13 12.35
CA PRO A 409 11.03 6.70 11.01
C PRO A 409 9.68 6.33 10.38
N ALA A 410 8.92 7.32 9.92
CA ALA A 410 7.62 7.07 9.32
C ALA A 410 7.78 6.63 7.86
N GLY A 411 7.58 5.34 7.58
CA GLY A 411 7.61 4.78 6.23
C GLY A 411 9.01 4.41 5.74
N LYS A 412 9.40 4.96 4.57
CA LYS A 412 10.70 4.70 3.92
C LYS A 412 11.85 5.36 4.69
N THR A 413 13.07 5.15 4.20
CA THR A 413 14.29 5.60 4.93
C THR A 413 14.25 7.08 5.28
N LYS A 414 14.28 7.37 6.57
CA LYS A 414 14.36 8.71 7.18
C LYS A 414 15.32 8.70 8.36
N THR A 415 15.82 9.88 8.71
CA THR A 415 16.66 10.06 9.90
C THR A 415 15.89 10.82 10.96
N MET A 416 15.87 10.28 12.17
CA MET A 416 15.31 10.95 13.35
C MET A 416 16.41 11.38 14.31
N VAL A 417 16.23 12.52 14.97
CA VAL A 417 17.18 13.07 15.94
C VAL A 417 16.45 13.30 17.27
N ILE A 418 16.96 12.69 18.35
CA ILE A 418 16.27 12.69 19.65
C ILE A 418 17.27 13.05 20.76
N ASP A 419 16.93 14.00 21.61
CA ASP A 419 17.71 14.29 22.83
C ASP A 419 17.57 13.14 23.83
N ILE A 420 18.66 12.43 24.04
CA ILE A 420 18.77 11.33 25.00
C ILE A 420 19.70 11.65 26.17
N THR A 421 20.10 12.92 26.34
CA THR A 421 21.09 13.36 27.36
C THR A 421 20.72 12.90 28.77
N SER A 422 19.44 12.96 29.11
CA SER A 422 18.92 12.54 30.42
C SER A 422 18.61 11.04 30.53
N MET A 423 18.58 10.34 29.40
CA MET A 423 18.18 8.93 29.36
C MET A 423 19.35 7.98 29.56
N ILE A 424 20.56 8.36 29.14
CA ILE A 424 21.74 7.49 29.22
C ILE A 424 22.56 7.74 30.49
N PRO A 425 23.16 6.69 31.09
CA PRO A 425 24.00 6.85 32.29
C PRO A 425 25.26 7.64 32.00
N LYS A 426 25.58 8.62 32.86
CA LYS A 426 26.83 9.37 32.76
C LYS A 426 28.03 8.45 32.96
N GLY A 427 28.96 8.46 32.01
CA GLY A 427 30.21 7.68 32.09
C GLY A 427 30.12 6.22 31.67
N ASN A 428 28.92 5.72 31.37
CA ASN A 428 28.71 4.39 30.76
C ASN A 428 27.63 4.49 29.66
N PRO A 429 27.97 4.92 28.47
CA PRO A 429 27.02 5.09 27.37
C PRO A 429 26.68 3.73 26.73
N ARG A 430 25.99 2.89 27.48
CA ARG A 430 25.49 1.59 27.08
C ARG A 430 23.99 1.55 27.29
N PHE A 431 23.26 1.27 26.23
CA PHE A 431 21.81 1.22 26.25
C PHE A 431 21.29 0.21 25.21
N ARG A 432 20.02 -0.14 25.29
CA ARG A 432 19.31 -0.92 24.30
C ARG A 432 18.23 -0.08 23.63
N ILE A 433 17.93 -0.41 22.39
CA ILE A 433 16.70 -0.03 21.71
C ILE A 433 15.92 -1.30 21.47
N SER A 434 14.79 -1.47 22.15
CA SER A 434 13.92 -2.64 22.07
C SER A 434 12.62 -2.29 21.32
N SER A 435 12.06 -3.26 20.57
CA SER A 435 10.83 -3.09 19.80
C SER A 435 10.17 -4.43 19.47
N THR A 436 8.93 -4.39 19.01
CA THR A 436 8.25 -5.50 18.31
C THR A 436 7.86 -5.12 16.86
N LEU A 437 8.33 -3.98 16.36
CA LEU A 437 8.07 -3.55 15.00
C LEU A 437 9.09 -4.15 14.04
N GLU A 438 8.68 -4.44 12.83
CA GLU A 438 9.58 -4.77 11.73
C GLU A 438 10.27 -3.49 11.24
N LEU A 439 11.31 -3.08 11.98
CA LEU A 439 12.04 -1.83 11.82
C LEU A 439 13.51 -2.10 11.50
N TYR A 440 13.98 -1.52 10.43
CA TYR A 440 15.30 -1.72 9.86
C TYR A 440 16.14 -0.46 10.01
N TRP A 441 17.14 -0.50 10.87
CA TRP A 441 18.09 0.58 11.09
C TRP A 441 19.27 0.48 10.14
N ASP A 442 19.58 1.56 9.41
CA ASP A 442 20.78 1.68 8.56
C ASP A 442 21.95 2.21 9.39
N SER A 443 21.70 3.20 10.26
CA SER A 443 22.69 3.66 11.22
C SER A 443 22.08 4.10 12.55
N ILE A 444 22.84 3.94 13.64
CA ILE A 444 22.49 4.47 14.97
C ILE A 444 23.74 5.13 15.55
N LEU A 445 23.77 6.46 15.54
CA LEU A 445 24.91 7.28 15.91
C LEU A 445 24.55 8.23 17.06
N LEU A 446 25.55 8.79 17.75
CA LEU A 446 25.32 9.84 18.74
C LEU A 446 25.93 11.15 18.23
N ALA A 447 25.10 12.18 18.11
CA ALA A 447 25.57 13.54 17.94
C ALA A 447 25.96 14.13 19.28
N VAL A 448 27.17 14.66 19.35
CA VAL A 448 27.74 15.25 20.55
C VAL A 448 27.90 16.74 20.30
N CYS A 449 26.92 17.51 20.77
CA CYS A 449 26.84 18.94 20.49
C CYS A 449 26.80 19.74 21.80
N ASP A 450 27.38 20.94 21.79
CA ASP A 450 27.17 21.90 22.87
C ASP A 450 26.00 22.82 22.55
N ASP A 451 25.91 23.30 21.32
CA ASP A 451 24.83 24.10 20.77
C ASP A 451 24.67 23.77 19.28
N ASP A 452 23.54 24.12 18.67
CA ASP A 452 23.32 23.98 17.25
C ASP A 452 24.16 25.02 16.48
N ALA A 453 24.73 24.64 15.33
CA ALA A 453 25.46 25.56 14.46
C ALA A 453 24.49 26.55 13.79
N GLU A 454 24.97 27.77 13.52
CA GLU A 454 24.16 28.75 12.79
C GLU A 454 24.03 28.33 11.32
N PHE A 455 22.80 28.37 10.78
CA PHE A 455 22.51 28.16 9.37
C PHE A 455 21.64 29.30 8.84
N LYS A 456 21.49 29.38 7.52
CA LYS A 456 20.66 30.39 6.85
C LYS A 456 19.53 29.67 6.11
N THR A 457 18.33 30.17 6.27
CA THR A 457 17.15 29.67 5.57
C THR A 457 16.66 30.69 4.56
N THR A 458 16.36 30.24 3.34
CA THR A 458 15.62 30.99 2.34
C THR A 458 14.42 30.15 1.91
N SER A 459 13.22 30.61 2.18
CA SER A 459 12.00 29.88 1.82
C SER A 459 11.54 30.25 0.41
N LEU A 460 11.17 29.26 -0.37
CA LEU A 460 10.61 29.40 -1.70
C LEU A 460 9.19 28.80 -1.71
N GLU A 461 8.25 29.56 -2.27
CA GLU A 461 6.92 29.06 -2.62
C GLU A 461 6.95 28.53 -4.06
N PRO A 462 6.10 27.56 -4.40
CA PRO A 462 5.98 27.08 -5.79
C PRO A 462 5.58 28.23 -6.72
N VAL A 463 6.26 28.36 -7.85
CA VAL A 463 5.88 29.32 -8.91
C VAL A 463 4.93 28.71 -9.91
N SER A 464 4.86 27.41 -9.98
CA SER A 464 3.82 26.66 -10.68
C SER A 464 3.65 25.26 -10.09
N SER A 465 2.42 24.79 -10.10
CA SER A 465 2.02 23.49 -9.56
C SER A 465 0.99 22.86 -10.49
N ASP A 466 1.27 21.68 -11.02
CA ASP A 466 0.39 21.00 -11.98
C ASP A 466 0.03 19.60 -11.49
N LEU A 467 -1.28 19.36 -11.32
CA LEU A 467 -1.84 18.06 -10.98
C LEU A 467 -2.25 17.32 -12.25
N TRP A 468 -1.79 16.09 -12.43
CA TRP A 468 -2.06 15.32 -13.63
C TRP A 468 -2.12 13.81 -13.38
N SER A 469 -2.71 13.07 -14.34
CA SER A 469 -2.76 11.62 -14.30
C SER A 469 -1.46 11.06 -14.86
N ARG A 470 -0.65 10.45 -14.00
CA ARG A 470 0.64 9.88 -14.38
C ARG A 470 0.56 8.37 -14.63
N GLY A 471 -0.22 7.66 -13.84
CA GLY A 471 -0.17 6.21 -13.72
C GLY A 471 0.80 5.76 -12.62
N PHE A 472 1.27 4.53 -12.71
CA PHE A 472 2.03 3.86 -11.65
C PHE A 472 3.45 3.54 -12.13
N SER A 473 4.44 3.80 -11.29
CA SER A 473 5.82 3.40 -11.54
C SER A 473 6.00 1.89 -11.41
N GLU A 474 6.96 1.31 -12.17
CA GLU A 474 7.33 -0.09 -12.03
C GLU A 474 8.05 -0.32 -10.69
N PRO A 475 7.60 -1.27 -9.83
CA PRO A 475 8.31 -1.58 -8.60
C PRO A 475 9.65 -2.25 -8.89
N ILE A 476 10.67 -1.80 -8.19
CA ILE A 476 11.98 -2.45 -8.15
C ILE A 476 11.96 -3.41 -6.96
N MET A 477 11.81 -4.70 -7.25
CA MET A 477 11.80 -5.70 -6.19
C MET A 477 13.18 -5.80 -5.54
N PRO A 478 13.27 -5.62 -4.22
CA PRO A 478 14.54 -5.74 -3.53
C PRO A 478 15.06 -7.18 -3.60
N ASP A 479 16.36 -7.33 -3.76
CA ASP A 479 17.05 -8.62 -3.74
C ASP A 479 17.31 -9.16 -2.32
N ARG A 480 17.08 -8.31 -1.30
CA ARG A 480 17.20 -8.64 0.13
C ARG A 480 15.95 -8.19 0.87
N GLN A 481 15.58 -8.93 1.90
CA GLN A 481 14.38 -8.66 2.72
C GLN A 481 14.51 -7.41 3.62
N ASP A 482 15.74 -7.00 3.92
CA ASP A 482 16.04 -5.82 4.73
C ASP A 482 15.96 -4.50 3.93
N MET A 483 15.75 -4.57 2.62
CA MET A 483 15.65 -3.40 1.75
C MET A 483 14.21 -2.93 1.61
N PRO A 484 13.94 -1.62 1.64
CA PRO A 484 12.64 -1.08 1.30
C PRO A 484 12.32 -1.27 -0.18
N LEU A 485 11.03 -1.34 -0.51
CA LEU A 485 10.58 -1.35 -1.90
C LEU A 485 10.77 0.03 -2.51
N PHE A 486 11.41 0.07 -3.69
CA PHE A 486 11.58 1.26 -4.53
C PHE A 486 10.75 1.15 -5.81
N PHE A 487 10.67 2.27 -6.55
CA PHE A 487 9.94 2.35 -7.81
C PHE A 487 10.78 3.03 -8.88
N ASP A 488 10.75 2.50 -10.10
CA ASP A 488 11.43 3.12 -11.24
C ASP A 488 10.57 4.24 -11.81
N TRP A 489 10.90 5.48 -11.46
CA TRP A 489 10.18 6.66 -11.93
C TRP A 489 10.07 6.74 -13.46
N SER A 490 11.10 6.28 -14.18
CA SER A 490 11.17 6.36 -15.64
C SER A 490 10.26 5.37 -16.37
N LYS A 491 9.74 4.36 -15.66
CA LYS A 491 8.87 3.33 -16.20
C LYS A 491 7.50 3.41 -15.57
N THR A 492 6.51 3.81 -16.35
CA THR A 492 5.12 3.93 -15.90
C THR A 492 4.18 3.05 -16.67
N THR A 493 3.12 2.62 -16.01
CA THR A 493 1.98 1.93 -16.59
C THR A 493 0.69 2.63 -16.18
N GLU A 494 -0.29 2.65 -17.09
CA GLU A 494 -1.67 3.10 -16.79
C GLU A 494 -2.52 1.96 -16.20
N GLU A 495 -1.97 0.76 -16.07
CA GLU A 495 -2.71 -0.35 -15.46
C GLU A 495 -2.89 -0.08 -13.97
N PRO A 496 -4.15 -0.08 -13.47
CA PRO A 496 -4.42 0.22 -12.08
C PRO A 496 -3.85 -0.88 -11.18
N ARG A 497 -3.06 -0.46 -10.20
CA ARG A 497 -2.61 -1.34 -9.10
C ARG A 497 -3.52 -1.22 -7.88
N TRP A 498 -4.24 -0.11 -7.80
CA TRP A 498 -5.09 0.25 -6.68
C TRP A 498 -6.41 0.81 -7.19
N ASP A 499 -7.47 0.46 -6.50
CA ASP A 499 -8.77 1.06 -6.72
C ASP A 499 -8.86 2.37 -5.92
N GLN A 500 -9.16 3.48 -6.57
CA GLN A 500 -9.30 4.76 -5.88
C GLN A 500 -10.47 4.76 -4.90
N HIS A 501 -10.38 5.59 -3.85
CA HIS A 501 -11.50 5.85 -2.97
C HIS A 501 -12.64 6.50 -3.74
N PRO A 502 -13.88 6.03 -3.64
CA PRO A 502 -15.03 6.73 -4.20
C PRO A 502 -15.13 8.14 -3.63
N GLY A 503 -15.35 9.12 -4.50
CA GLY A 503 -15.50 10.51 -4.09
C GLY A 503 -15.08 11.50 -5.16
N LEU A 504 -14.88 12.74 -4.75
CA LEU A 504 -14.43 13.83 -5.62
C LEU A 504 -13.00 14.22 -5.27
N TYR A 505 -12.20 14.39 -6.31
CA TYR A 505 -10.80 14.79 -6.28
C TYR A 505 -10.63 16.17 -6.92
N THR A 506 -9.47 16.77 -6.69
CA THR A 506 -9.11 18.01 -7.37
C THR A 506 -9.01 17.78 -8.88
N ARG A 507 -9.53 18.71 -9.68
CA ARG A 507 -9.41 18.69 -11.13
C ARG A 507 -7.94 18.73 -11.55
N TYR A 508 -7.62 18.14 -12.68
CA TYR A 508 -6.27 18.25 -13.25
C TYR A 508 -5.99 19.66 -13.80
N GLY A 509 -4.71 19.99 -13.90
CA GLY A 509 -4.15 21.25 -14.34
C GLY A 509 -3.52 22.04 -13.20
N ALA A 510 -3.31 23.33 -13.41
CA ALA A 510 -2.70 24.22 -12.42
C ALA A 510 -3.51 24.29 -11.12
N VAL A 511 -2.80 24.17 -9.98
CA VAL A 511 -3.37 24.13 -8.62
C VAL A 511 -2.63 25.06 -7.65
N ASP A 512 -1.89 26.03 -8.18
CA ASP A 512 -0.98 26.90 -7.42
C ASP A 512 -1.64 27.51 -6.17
N GLU A 513 -2.84 28.10 -6.35
CA GLU A 513 -3.54 28.79 -5.28
C GLU A 513 -4.03 27.89 -4.13
N LEU A 514 -4.05 26.57 -4.34
CA LEU A 514 -4.41 25.61 -3.28
C LEU A 514 -3.24 25.24 -2.37
N LEU A 515 -2.01 25.66 -2.70
CA LEU A 515 -0.79 25.29 -1.98
C LEU A 515 -0.09 26.49 -1.31
N GLU A 516 -0.69 27.69 -1.40
CA GLU A 516 -0.09 28.93 -0.88
C GLU A 516 -0.32 29.12 0.64
N THR A 517 -1.45 28.65 1.15
CA THR A 517 -1.87 28.89 2.53
C THR A 517 -2.48 27.65 3.15
N ILE A 518 -2.30 27.49 4.46
CA ILE A 518 -2.98 26.45 5.25
C ILE A 518 -4.39 26.96 5.56
N ASP A 519 -5.40 26.44 4.84
CA ASP A 519 -6.76 26.94 4.91
C ASP A 519 -7.88 25.92 4.67
N ASP A 520 -7.54 24.62 4.70
CA ASP A 520 -8.43 23.48 4.46
C ASP A 520 -8.95 23.36 2.99
N ARG A 521 -8.35 24.08 2.02
CA ARG A 521 -8.67 24.00 0.60
C ARG A 521 -7.65 23.12 -0.13
N TYR A 522 -7.80 21.85 -0.03
CA TYR A 522 -6.81 20.85 -0.45
C TYR A 522 -6.65 20.66 -1.93
N VAL A 523 -5.44 20.34 -2.35
CA VAL A 523 -5.21 19.45 -3.49
C VAL A 523 -5.52 18.03 -3.02
N ILE A 524 -6.62 17.46 -3.51
CA ILE A 524 -7.02 16.07 -3.21
C ILE A 524 -6.56 15.20 -4.38
N MET A 525 -5.63 14.31 -4.10
CA MET A 525 -5.06 13.39 -5.09
C MET A 525 -5.17 11.94 -4.62
N GLY A 526 -5.10 11.01 -5.54
CA GLY A 526 -5.22 9.58 -5.25
C GLY A 526 -4.47 8.72 -6.24
N SER A 527 -4.54 7.42 -6.07
CA SER A 527 -3.76 6.43 -6.81
C SER A 527 -3.67 6.73 -8.32
N GLY A 528 -2.45 6.84 -8.82
CA GLY A 528 -2.12 7.15 -10.21
C GLY A 528 -1.99 8.64 -10.53
N ASP A 529 -2.25 9.55 -9.59
CA ASP A 529 -2.04 10.97 -9.76
C ASP A 529 -0.57 11.37 -9.51
N ALA A 530 -0.16 12.49 -10.09
CA ALA A 530 1.10 13.15 -9.77
C ALA A 530 0.89 14.67 -9.70
N LEU A 531 1.58 15.30 -8.76
CA LEU A 531 1.68 16.74 -8.60
C LEU A 531 3.13 17.17 -8.87
N THR A 532 3.33 17.99 -9.89
CA THR A 532 4.64 18.57 -10.22
C THR A 532 4.73 19.99 -9.72
N LEU A 533 5.81 20.31 -9.03
CA LEU A 533 6.07 21.61 -8.40
C LEU A 533 7.36 22.21 -8.94
N HIS A 534 7.32 23.48 -9.27
CA HIS A 534 8.47 24.26 -9.74
C HIS A 534 8.75 25.42 -8.78
N PHE A 535 10.01 25.61 -8.42
CA PHE A 535 10.47 26.69 -7.55
C PHE A 535 11.53 27.51 -8.26
N ASP A 536 11.36 28.84 -8.31
CA ASP A 536 12.34 29.75 -8.94
C ASP A 536 13.63 29.83 -8.11
N ALA A 537 14.70 29.28 -8.65
CA ALA A 537 16.02 29.31 -8.04
C ALA A 537 16.87 30.51 -8.51
N THR A 538 16.39 31.32 -9.46
CA THR A 538 17.18 32.43 -10.04
C THR A 538 17.48 33.54 -9.04
N ALA A 539 16.60 33.70 -8.04
CA ALA A 539 16.75 34.69 -6.96
C ALA A 539 17.53 34.16 -5.75
N LEU A 540 17.92 32.88 -5.73
CA LEU A 540 18.70 32.34 -4.61
C LEU A 540 20.08 32.96 -4.52
N PRO A 541 20.52 33.33 -3.30
CA PRO A 541 21.89 33.78 -3.12
C PRO A 541 22.89 32.67 -3.45
N ALA A 542 24.10 33.06 -3.88
CA ALA A 542 25.18 32.10 -4.00
C ALA A 542 25.47 31.47 -2.63
N VAL A 543 25.80 30.17 -2.63
CA VAL A 543 26.19 29.47 -1.41
C VAL A 543 27.42 30.19 -0.82
N PRO A 544 27.40 30.61 0.45
CA PRO A 544 28.54 31.30 1.08
C PRO A 544 29.80 30.42 1.09
N GLU A 545 30.98 31.04 1.08
CA GLU A 545 32.24 30.30 1.22
C GLU A 545 32.28 29.53 2.56
N GLY A 546 32.63 28.24 2.53
CA GLY A 546 32.66 27.35 3.69
C GLY A 546 31.26 26.84 4.12
N TYR A 547 30.26 26.97 3.24
CA TYR A 547 28.92 26.46 3.45
C TYR A 547 28.55 25.45 2.36
N THR A 548 27.64 24.55 2.72
CA THR A 548 26.93 23.65 1.80
C THR A 548 25.44 23.94 1.84
N ARG A 549 24.72 23.52 0.81
CA ARG A 549 23.29 23.75 0.68
C ARG A 549 22.55 22.43 0.63
N ASP A 550 21.60 22.26 1.54
CA ASP A 550 20.58 21.21 1.55
C ASP A 550 19.19 21.85 1.56
N TYR A 551 18.15 21.06 1.48
CA TYR A 551 16.78 21.52 1.38
C TYR A 551 15.87 20.79 2.38
N LEU A 552 14.86 21.49 2.87
CA LEU A 552 13.73 20.90 3.59
C LEU A 552 12.45 21.19 2.84
N VAL A 553 11.76 20.13 2.46
CA VAL A 553 10.40 20.25 1.91
C VAL A 553 9.44 20.24 3.08
N PHE A 554 8.73 21.35 3.25
CA PHE A 554 7.62 21.47 4.20
C PHE A 554 6.33 21.09 3.51
N LEU A 555 5.57 20.21 4.15
CA LEU A 555 4.26 19.73 3.73
C LEU A 555 3.26 19.96 4.86
N ASP A 556 2.07 20.43 4.50
CA ASP A 556 0.91 20.43 5.38
C ASP A 556 -0.22 19.64 4.73
N GLY A 557 -0.78 18.67 5.44
CA GLY A 557 -1.83 17.82 4.91
C GLY A 557 -1.94 16.47 5.60
N TRP A 558 -2.75 15.61 5.03
CA TRP A 558 -2.99 14.27 5.57
C TRP A 558 -3.05 13.23 4.46
N ALA A 559 -2.82 11.98 4.84
CA ALA A 559 -3.10 10.80 4.02
C ALA A 559 -4.09 9.87 4.73
N LYS A 560 -4.95 9.23 3.95
CA LYS A 560 -5.91 8.24 4.43
C LYS A 560 -5.80 6.99 3.56
N ASP A 561 -5.47 5.85 4.17
CA ASP A 561 -5.34 4.59 3.47
C ASP A 561 -6.71 3.91 3.26
N ARG A 562 -6.75 2.89 2.42
CA ARG A 562 -7.98 2.14 2.10
C ARG A 562 -8.09 0.81 2.86
N ASP A 563 -7.46 0.68 4.01
CA ASP A 563 -7.63 -0.53 4.80
C ASP A 563 -9.06 -0.60 5.37
N PRO A 564 -9.77 -1.75 5.27
CA PRO A 564 -11.15 -1.89 5.76
C PRO A 564 -11.32 -1.66 7.26
N ASN A 565 -10.25 -1.73 8.05
CA ASN A 565 -10.25 -1.46 9.49
C ASN A 565 -9.81 -0.04 9.85
N THR A 566 -9.38 0.76 8.88
CA THR A 566 -9.16 2.20 9.07
C THR A 566 -10.52 2.90 9.11
N TYR A 567 -10.72 3.78 10.09
CA TYR A 567 -11.99 4.48 10.23
C TYR A 567 -12.19 5.49 9.10
N GLU A 568 -13.40 5.51 8.53
CA GLU A 568 -13.81 6.40 7.41
C GLU A 568 -12.88 6.29 6.19
N ALA A 569 -12.30 5.11 5.95
CA ALA A 569 -11.26 4.89 4.95
C ALA A 569 -11.77 4.51 3.56
N LEU A 570 -13.05 4.21 3.40
CA LEU A 570 -13.56 3.64 2.16
C LEU A 570 -13.93 4.69 1.10
N GLU A 571 -14.01 5.96 1.49
CA GLU A 571 -14.38 7.09 0.63
C GLU A 571 -13.43 8.28 0.86
N VAL A 572 -13.41 9.23 -0.08
CA VAL A 572 -12.68 10.49 0.06
C VAL A 572 -13.22 11.29 1.25
N GLU A 573 -14.53 11.38 1.38
CA GLU A 573 -15.19 12.02 2.52
C GLU A 573 -15.18 11.07 3.76
N PRO A 574 -15.33 11.59 4.98
CA PRO A 574 -15.31 12.99 5.32
C PRO A 574 -13.91 13.60 5.19
N LEU A 575 -13.85 14.87 4.76
CA LEU A 575 -12.56 15.58 4.62
C LEU A 575 -11.99 15.92 6.00
N PRO A 576 -10.66 15.82 6.22
CA PRO A 576 -10.03 16.35 7.42
C PRO A 576 -10.09 17.87 7.45
N PHE A 577 -9.85 18.51 8.61
CA PHE A 577 -9.67 19.95 8.73
C PHE A 577 -8.89 20.29 10.01
N HIS A 578 -8.14 21.38 10.01
CA HIS A 578 -7.25 21.75 11.12
C HIS A 578 -7.96 21.98 12.45
N GLY A 579 -9.23 22.34 12.41
CA GLY A 579 -10.04 22.54 13.62
C GLY A 579 -10.64 21.28 14.23
N MET A 580 -10.44 20.09 13.62
CA MET A 580 -10.99 18.83 14.13
C MET A 580 -10.30 18.37 15.42
N SER A 581 -11.07 17.77 16.33
CA SER A 581 -10.51 17.24 17.59
C SER A 581 -9.82 15.89 17.45
N GLY A 582 -9.93 15.26 16.30
CA GLY A 582 -9.40 13.95 15.95
C GLY A 582 -10.08 13.40 14.70
N TYR A 583 -9.66 12.23 14.19
CA TYR A 583 -10.28 11.63 13.01
C TYR A 583 -10.64 10.15 13.28
N PRO A 584 -11.91 9.73 13.03
CA PRO A 584 -13.05 10.57 12.68
C PRO A 584 -13.34 11.62 13.75
N TYR A 585 -13.74 12.80 13.34
CA TYR A 585 -14.08 13.86 14.28
C TYR A 585 -15.44 13.61 14.94
N ARG A 586 -15.72 14.35 16.02
CA ARG A 586 -16.91 14.14 16.86
C ARG A 586 -18.19 14.48 16.09
N ALA A 587 -19.29 13.89 16.49
CA ALA A 587 -20.59 14.11 15.85
C ALA A 587 -21.11 15.56 15.91
N ASP A 588 -20.55 16.40 16.79
CA ASP A 588 -20.84 17.83 16.90
C ASP A 588 -19.87 18.70 16.09
N GLU A 589 -18.90 18.10 15.43
CA GLU A 589 -17.93 18.74 14.53
C GLU A 589 -18.29 18.43 13.07
N SER A 590 -17.94 19.32 12.17
CA SER A 590 -18.10 19.14 10.73
C SER A 590 -17.05 19.94 9.97
N PHE A 591 -16.68 19.46 8.79
CA PHE A 591 -15.84 20.22 7.87
C PHE A 591 -16.47 21.60 7.62
N PRO A 592 -15.68 22.70 7.57
CA PRO A 592 -16.19 24.04 7.35
C PRO A 592 -17.05 24.15 6.08
N ASP A 593 -18.22 24.78 6.21
CA ASP A 593 -19.17 25.01 5.09
C ASP A 593 -19.38 26.51 4.84
N SER A 594 -18.27 27.26 4.76
CA SER A 594 -18.30 28.68 4.40
C SER A 594 -18.57 28.87 2.90
N ALA A 595 -18.95 30.09 2.48
CA ALA A 595 -19.12 30.42 1.06
C ALA A 595 -17.82 30.19 0.26
N GLU A 596 -16.67 30.37 0.89
CA GLU A 596 -15.36 30.11 0.31
C GLU A 596 -15.12 28.62 0.07
N MET A 597 -15.43 27.76 1.06
CA MET A 597 -15.34 26.29 0.92
C MET A 597 -16.31 25.75 -0.13
N GLN A 598 -17.52 26.30 -0.22
CA GLN A 598 -18.46 25.94 -1.26
C GLN A 598 -17.97 26.36 -2.66
N ALA A 599 -17.30 27.53 -2.78
CA ALA A 599 -16.68 27.97 -4.03
C ALA A 599 -15.51 27.05 -4.43
N TRP A 600 -14.63 26.71 -3.47
CA TRP A 600 -13.54 25.76 -3.68
C TRP A 600 -14.06 24.39 -4.16
N ARG A 601 -15.03 23.79 -3.48
CA ARG A 601 -15.63 22.51 -3.90
C ARG A 601 -16.18 22.57 -5.31
N LYS A 602 -16.82 23.65 -5.67
CA LYS A 602 -17.43 23.84 -7.00
C LYS A 602 -16.40 24.02 -8.12
N GLU A 603 -15.30 24.67 -7.85
CA GLU A 603 -14.27 25.00 -8.83
C GLU A 603 -13.21 23.90 -8.95
N TRP A 604 -12.76 23.38 -7.81
CA TRP A 604 -11.59 22.52 -7.74
C TRP A 604 -11.93 21.06 -7.49
N ASN A 605 -12.80 20.76 -6.52
CA ASN A 605 -13.11 19.39 -6.10
C ASN A 605 -14.22 18.77 -6.99
N THR A 606 -13.92 18.59 -8.28
CA THR A 606 -14.91 18.25 -9.31
C THR A 606 -14.63 16.98 -10.08
N ARG A 607 -13.44 16.38 -9.92
CA ARG A 607 -13.05 15.17 -10.62
C ARG A 607 -13.56 13.95 -9.85
N PRO A 608 -14.45 13.12 -10.43
CA PRO A 608 -14.88 11.89 -9.79
C PRO A 608 -13.72 10.89 -9.74
N SER A 609 -13.74 10.01 -8.75
CA SER A 609 -12.83 8.88 -8.67
C SER A 609 -12.79 8.11 -9.99
N HIS A 610 -11.60 7.80 -10.47
CA HIS A 610 -11.45 6.89 -11.58
C HIS A 610 -11.92 5.50 -11.14
N ARG A 611 -13.05 5.05 -11.65
CA ARG A 611 -13.19 3.63 -11.85
C ARG A 611 -12.39 3.32 -13.10
N TRP A 612 -11.27 2.68 -12.93
CA TRP A 612 -10.48 2.23 -14.04
C TRP A 612 -11.31 1.26 -14.88
N ILE A 613 -12.07 1.81 -15.83
CA ILE A 613 -12.61 1.03 -16.93
C ILE A 613 -11.45 0.90 -17.95
N VAL A 614 -10.31 0.44 -17.49
CA VAL A 614 -9.28 0.00 -18.40
C VAL A 614 -9.81 -1.31 -18.98
N PRO A 615 -10.02 -1.38 -20.30
CA PRO A 615 -10.35 -2.63 -20.94
C PRO A 615 -9.31 -3.65 -20.47
N LEU A 616 -9.73 -4.81 -20.00
CA LEU A 616 -8.82 -5.90 -19.73
C LEU A 616 -8.08 -6.20 -21.03
N SER A 617 -6.90 -5.61 -21.22
CA SER A 617 -6.07 -5.83 -22.40
C SER A 617 -5.09 -6.96 -22.12
N THR A 618 -4.89 -7.84 -23.08
CA THR A 618 -3.93 -8.92 -22.98
C THR A 618 -2.60 -8.47 -23.58
N GLU A 619 -1.52 -9.11 -23.15
CA GLU A 619 -0.21 -8.91 -23.78
C GLU A 619 -0.26 -9.19 -25.30
N ARG A 620 -1.07 -10.17 -25.72
CA ARG A 620 -1.31 -10.49 -27.14
C ARG A 620 -2.03 -9.38 -27.88
N GLU A 621 -3.05 -8.78 -27.30
CA GLU A 621 -3.74 -7.64 -27.91
C GLU A 621 -2.80 -6.45 -28.03
N THR A 622 -2.00 -6.17 -27.01
CA THR A 622 -0.98 -5.13 -27.03
C THR A 622 0.08 -5.42 -28.09
N GLN A 623 0.55 -6.65 -28.20
CA GLN A 623 1.49 -7.07 -29.25
C GLN A 623 0.85 -6.95 -30.63
N TRP A 624 -0.38 -7.41 -30.81
CA TRP A 624 -1.11 -7.31 -32.07
C TRP A 624 -1.30 -5.84 -32.50
N VAL A 625 -1.67 -4.97 -31.59
CA VAL A 625 -1.79 -3.53 -31.83
C VAL A 625 -0.44 -2.93 -32.22
N ARG A 626 0.65 -3.27 -31.52
CA ARG A 626 2.01 -2.83 -31.85
C ARG A 626 2.42 -3.28 -33.24
N GLU A 627 2.14 -4.53 -33.61
CA GLU A 627 2.42 -5.09 -34.92
C GLU A 627 1.58 -4.41 -36.01
N ALA A 628 0.29 -4.16 -35.77
CA ALA A 628 -0.60 -3.46 -36.67
C ALA A 628 -0.13 -2.01 -36.93
N ILE A 629 0.24 -1.29 -35.86
CA ILE A 629 0.81 0.06 -35.96
C ILE A 629 2.15 0.04 -36.72
N SER A 630 2.99 -0.94 -36.45
CA SER A 630 4.28 -1.11 -37.15
C SER A 630 4.08 -1.34 -38.66
N LYS A 631 3.10 -2.18 -39.03
CA LYS A 631 2.74 -2.45 -40.44
C LYS A 631 2.16 -1.20 -41.14
N LEU A 632 1.32 -0.44 -40.44
CA LEU A 632 0.80 0.83 -40.95
C LEU A 632 1.92 1.84 -41.20
N LYS A 633 2.83 2.03 -40.25
CA LYS A 633 4.00 2.90 -40.40
C LYS A 633 4.95 2.45 -41.52
N ALA A 634 5.08 1.14 -41.76
CA ALA A 634 5.90 0.62 -42.85
C ALA A 634 5.26 0.86 -44.21
N SER A 635 3.92 0.73 -44.33
CA SER A 635 3.19 1.03 -45.58
C SER A 635 3.24 2.51 -45.98
N GLU A 636 3.24 3.42 -45.01
CA GLU A 636 3.40 4.85 -45.25
C GLU A 636 4.81 5.26 -45.71
N ARG A 637 5.85 4.51 -45.30
CA ARG A 637 7.25 4.73 -45.70
C ARG A 637 7.59 4.12 -47.07
N GLY A 638 6.86 3.07 -47.51
CA GLY A 638 7.06 2.40 -48.78
C GLY A 638 6.33 3.04 -49.96
N GLY A 639 5.51 4.06 -49.70
CA GLY A 639 4.73 4.80 -50.70
C GLY A 639 5.28 6.20 -51.03
N ARG A 640 6.55 6.47 -50.69
CA ARG A 640 7.25 7.71 -51.10
C ARG A 640 8.43 7.40 -52.01
#